data_a3ac73faa3301b217a9aa0f2d996062b
#
_entry.id   a3ac73faa3301b217a9aa0f2d996062b
#
_cell.length_a   1.000
_cell.length_b   1.000
_cell.length_c   1.000
_cell.angle_alpha   90.00
_cell.angle_beta   90.00
_cell.angle_gamma   90.00
#
_symmetry.space_group_name_H-M   'P 1'
#
loop_
_entity.id
_entity.type
_entity.pdbx_description
1 polymer ?
#
loop_
_entity_poly.entity_id
_entity_poly.type
_entity_poly.pdbx_seq_one_letter_code
_entity_poly.pdbx_strand_id
1 'polypeptide(L)'
;MKKLGYVSLFSSAGIGCYGFKQHNFECVATTEIIDRRLKIQKINKVAINDEAYINGDMRLQDTKDKVMQLVEEWITKNRKDCIDVLIATPPCQGMSVANHKKKNDEIVRNSLIMDSINLINDLEPNYFIFENVGSFLNTLCTDNDGVNRSIGEAINKNLGNKYNYFSKVVNFADYGSNSSRPRTLVVGVKKKYNIDISPVDIFPDKTSAPTLKELIGDLPSLKNIGEISKDDIFHSFKPYKEHMFEWVVDLKEGQSAFENKEKKKIPHQIINGVYKKNQNKNGDKYRRTEWNKLAPCVHTRNDILASQNTIHPKDPRVFSIRELMRFLSIPKSFKWSEIPLSKLNDLSKIDKEKFLRENEINIRQCLGEAVPTQVFKSIAKKIYAIENYSFLKESEIKKIIKNKKLHIHEELQNFIKESKLPFVELSKIAELANSQRLNTAAYYTNQELSFNVVNSAPEFKNKGIIHILEPSVGVGNFLPSLFQKYNKHEVFLDVIDINKESLKTLKSLLRKIKIPNNFKINFINEDFILFKNEKNYDLIIGNPPFENLKKEQISVYQYEKPFVNSYAKNLYSFFLTKALLIGKNVSFISPKALLESKTFLEDRDKLRNKKIFKITDYGEFGFKGVKVETIALHIRNINFPFVEIESYPLQKIEFKKQGYIIDDDFPTWLIYRNSYFDSYLKKIDFNQFMVMRDRRLTSKNYSKSGKYKVIKSKNIGYGQINMDNDTISIKEDQVDNFILSYLSKKNLYITPNLTYYPRIVHLPKNTVVDGSAAILFLKNSKALKKYQIDFFNSYEFFYFYRVARNFSTRSLNVDSTTVFYFGLLKNKLTLNSMPRENRSSLIMQSSHQDIFELHQK
;
A
#
# COMPACT_ATOMS: atom_id res chain seq x y z
N MET A 1 -26.73 13.60 -11.82
CA MET A 1 -25.74 12.69 -11.22
C MET A 1 -25.98 11.30 -11.76
N LYS A 2 -24.92 10.57 -12.15
CA LYS A 2 -25.05 9.20 -12.66
C LYS A 2 -25.55 8.28 -11.54
N LYS A 3 -26.51 7.42 -11.83
CA LYS A 3 -26.86 6.32 -10.94
C LYS A 3 -25.76 5.28 -11.01
N LEU A 4 -25.31 4.78 -9.86
CA LEU A 4 -24.28 3.77 -9.73
C LEU A 4 -24.88 2.52 -9.09
N GLY A 5 -24.65 1.36 -9.70
CA GLY A 5 -25.15 0.08 -9.24
C GLY A 5 -24.06 -0.84 -8.74
N TYR A 6 -24.40 -1.69 -7.77
CA TYR A 6 -23.49 -2.74 -7.32
C TYR A 6 -24.18 -4.07 -7.06
N VAL A 7 -23.40 -5.12 -7.19
CA VAL A 7 -23.77 -6.49 -6.78
C VAL A 7 -22.96 -6.85 -5.54
N SER A 8 -23.58 -7.52 -4.57
CA SER A 8 -22.89 -7.99 -3.36
C SER A 8 -23.09 -9.49 -3.15
N LEU A 9 -22.00 -10.26 -3.19
CA LEU A 9 -21.99 -11.69 -2.99
C LEU A 9 -21.52 -12.05 -1.58
N PHE A 10 -22.16 -13.06 -0.95
CA PHE A 10 -21.87 -13.50 0.42
C PHE A 10 -22.02 -12.36 1.44
N SER A 11 -23.09 -11.60 1.30
CA SER A 11 -23.23 -10.27 1.90
C SER A 11 -23.55 -10.24 3.40
N SER A 12 -23.78 -11.40 4.04
CA SER A 12 -24.20 -11.53 5.45
C SER A 12 -25.36 -10.56 5.77
N ALA A 13 -25.30 -9.80 6.84
CA ALA A 13 -26.33 -8.80 7.21
C ALA A 13 -26.21 -7.46 6.45
N GLY A 14 -25.34 -7.36 5.43
CA GLY A 14 -25.18 -6.15 4.62
C GLY A 14 -24.50 -4.97 5.33
N ILE A 15 -23.82 -5.20 6.45
CA ILE A 15 -23.22 -4.13 7.27
C ILE A 15 -22.18 -3.33 6.48
N GLY A 16 -21.28 -4.00 5.75
CA GLY A 16 -20.31 -3.33 4.89
C GLY A 16 -20.99 -2.58 3.75
N CYS A 17 -21.92 -3.25 3.05
CA CYS A 17 -22.66 -2.71 1.92
C CYS A 17 -23.54 -1.50 2.28
N TYR A 18 -23.92 -1.38 3.55
CA TYR A 18 -24.60 -0.17 4.03
C TYR A 18 -23.78 1.11 3.81
N GLY A 19 -22.45 0.99 3.73
CA GLY A 19 -21.55 2.07 3.34
C GLY A 19 -21.75 2.55 1.90
N PHE A 20 -22.02 1.65 0.96
CA PHE A 20 -22.35 1.96 -0.43
C PHE A 20 -23.71 2.66 -0.52
N LYS A 21 -24.72 2.16 0.19
CA LYS A 21 -26.03 2.82 0.28
C LYS A 21 -25.92 4.27 0.76
N GLN A 22 -25.07 4.56 1.74
CA GLN A 22 -24.85 5.93 2.24
C GLN A 22 -24.24 6.88 1.21
N HIS A 23 -23.70 6.35 0.08
CA HIS A 23 -23.15 7.13 -1.02
C HIS A 23 -23.97 7.00 -2.32
N ASN A 24 -25.28 6.77 -2.20
CA ASN A 24 -26.24 6.75 -3.31
C ASN A 24 -25.96 5.67 -4.37
N PHE A 25 -25.35 4.54 -3.97
CA PHE A 25 -25.28 3.36 -4.82
C PHE A 25 -26.57 2.54 -4.69
N GLU A 26 -27.05 2.03 -5.81
CA GLU A 26 -28.17 1.10 -5.88
C GLU A 26 -27.64 -0.34 -5.79
N CYS A 27 -28.06 -1.10 -4.76
CA CYS A 27 -27.76 -2.54 -4.69
C CYS A 27 -28.74 -3.26 -5.63
N VAL A 28 -28.21 -3.71 -6.76
CA VAL A 28 -28.99 -4.36 -7.83
C VAL A 28 -29.28 -5.80 -7.49
N ALA A 29 -28.33 -6.50 -6.88
CA ALA A 29 -28.51 -7.86 -6.37
C ALA A 29 -27.62 -8.09 -5.15
N THR A 30 -28.14 -8.80 -4.15
CA THR A 30 -27.39 -9.24 -2.98
C THR A 30 -27.68 -10.70 -2.68
N THR A 31 -26.64 -11.52 -2.51
CA THR A 31 -26.77 -12.95 -2.28
C THR A 31 -26.31 -13.35 -0.88
N GLU A 32 -27.10 -14.17 -0.21
CA GLU A 32 -26.77 -14.77 1.10
C GLU A 32 -27.55 -16.08 1.28
N ILE A 33 -26.89 -17.12 1.76
CA ILE A 33 -27.50 -18.43 1.96
C ILE A 33 -28.38 -18.49 3.21
N ILE A 34 -28.15 -17.61 4.19
CA ILE A 34 -28.86 -17.60 5.48
C ILE A 34 -29.98 -16.55 5.44
N ASP A 35 -31.21 -16.98 5.26
CA ASP A 35 -32.40 -16.11 5.13
C ASP A 35 -32.53 -15.05 6.25
N ARG A 36 -32.31 -15.42 7.51
CA ARG A 36 -32.39 -14.48 8.63
C ARG A 36 -31.42 -13.29 8.50
N ARG A 37 -30.34 -13.39 7.75
CA ARG A 37 -29.41 -12.31 7.46
C ARG A 37 -29.93 -11.39 6.37
N LEU A 38 -30.55 -11.95 5.34
CA LEU A 38 -31.26 -11.16 4.32
C LEU A 38 -32.41 -10.34 4.91
N LYS A 39 -33.12 -10.88 5.90
CA LYS A 39 -34.16 -10.14 6.65
C LYS A 39 -33.59 -8.86 7.26
N ILE A 40 -32.38 -8.90 7.86
CA ILE A 40 -31.72 -7.70 8.38
C ILE A 40 -31.40 -6.71 7.26
N GLN A 41 -30.95 -7.18 6.10
CA GLN A 41 -30.71 -6.31 4.94
C GLN A 41 -32.01 -5.65 4.46
N LYS A 42 -33.14 -6.38 4.41
CA LYS A 42 -34.46 -5.85 4.04
C LYS A 42 -34.91 -4.76 5.00
N ILE A 43 -34.78 -4.98 6.33
CA ILE A 43 -35.09 -3.98 7.36
C ILE A 43 -34.32 -2.67 7.14
N ASN A 44 -33.06 -2.79 6.68
CA ASN A 44 -32.19 -1.67 6.38
C ASN A 44 -32.36 -1.13 4.95
N LYS A 45 -33.24 -1.74 4.16
CA LYS A 45 -33.50 -1.38 2.74
C LYS A 45 -32.18 -1.25 1.96
N VAL A 46 -31.32 -2.27 2.04
CA VAL A 46 -29.99 -2.25 1.42
C VAL A 46 -30.11 -2.30 -0.09
N ALA A 47 -31.01 -3.13 -0.64
CA ALA A 47 -31.24 -3.30 -2.07
C ALA A 47 -32.42 -2.48 -2.61
N ILE A 48 -32.51 -2.37 -3.93
CA ILE A 48 -33.47 -1.47 -4.63
C ILE A 48 -34.91 -1.95 -4.55
N ASN A 49 -35.13 -3.27 -4.49
CA ASN A 49 -36.44 -3.91 -4.41
C ASN A 49 -36.32 -5.27 -3.70
N ASP A 50 -37.43 -5.96 -3.50
CA ASP A 50 -37.46 -7.25 -2.80
C ASP A 50 -36.87 -8.40 -3.61
N GLU A 51 -36.90 -8.37 -4.92
CA GLU A 51 -36.33 -9.40 -5.80
C GLU A 51 -34.81 -9.39 -5.76
N ALA A 52 -34.22 -8.24 -5.48
CA ALA A 52 -32.76 -8.08 -5.35
C ALA A 52 -32.15 -8.81 -4.14
N TYR A 53 -32.97 -9.30 -3.19
CA TYR A 53 -32.50 -10.11 -2.06
C TYR A 53 -32.59 -11.58 -2.38
N ILE A 54 -31.51 -12.16 -2.88
CA ILE A 54 -31.46 -13.54 -3.35
C ILE A 54 -31.00 -14.48 -2.21
N ASN A 55 -31.91 -15.31 -1.71
CA ASN A 55 -31.55 -16.39 -0.80
C ASN A 55 -31.10 -17.60 -1.64
N GLY A 56 -29.78 -17.78 -1.79
CA GLY A 56 -29.25 -18.82 -2.64
C GLY A 56 -27.78 -19.14 -2.42
N ASP A 57 -27.39 -20.32 -2.89
CA ASP A 57 -26.01 -20.77 -2.90
C ASP A 57 -25.36 -20.35 -4.22
N MET A 58 -24.27 -19.60 -4.16
CA MET A 58 -23.52 -19.12 -5.33
C MET A 58 -22.90 -20.22 -6.19
N ARG A 59 -22.86 -21.47 -5.72
CA ARG A 59 -22.45 -22.62 -6.53
C ARG A 59 -23.51 -23.05 -7.51
N LEU A 60 -24.77 -22.72 -7.25
CA LEU A 60 -25.92 -23.10 -8.08
C LEU A 60 -26.09 -22.11 -9.25
N GLN A 61 -26.30 -22.66 -10.45
CA GLN A 61 -26.48 -21.84 -11.66
C GLN A 61 -27.71 -20.94 -11.56
N ASP A 62 -28.84 -21.46 -11.04
CA ASP A 62 -30.06 -20.69 -10.83
C ASP A 62 -29.83 -19.39 -9.99
N THR A 63 -28.93 -19.45 -8.98
CA THR A 63 -28.57 -18.26 -8.20
C THR A 63 -27.79 -17.25 -9.03
N LYS A 64 -26.88 -17.70 -9.87
CA LYS A 64 -26.09 -16.87 -10.78
C LYS A 64 -26.97 -16.24 -11.84
N ASP A 65 -27.88 -17.03 -12.45
CA ASP A 65 -28.80 -16.56 -13.48
C ASP A 65 -29.74 -15.45 -12.96
N LYS A 66 -30.22 -15.58 -11.72
CA LYS A 66 -31.01 -14.53 -11.07
C LYS A 66 -30.21 -13.22 -10.88
N VAL A 67 -28.92 -13.35 -10.48
CA VAL A 67 -28.04 -12.17 -10.37
C VAL A 67 -27.84 -11.53 -11.73
N MET A 68 -27.56 -12.32 -12.77
CA MET A 68 -27.33 -11.85 -14.14
C MET A 68 -28.57 -11.15 -14.69
N GLN A 69 -29.75 -11.74 -14.55
CA GLN A 69 -31.01 -11.18 -14.97
C GLN A 69 -31.27 -9.79 -14.35
N LEU A 70 -31.15 -9.67 -13.02
CA LEU A 70 -31.36 -8.40 -12.33
C LEU A 70 -30.36 -7.32 -12.76
N VAL A 71 -29.12 -7.71 -13.02
CA VAL A 71 -28.08 -6.81 -13.53
C VAL A 71 -28.42 -6.35 -14.94
N GLU A 72 -28.84 -7.24 -15.82
CA GLU A 72 -29.21 -6.93 -17.21
C GLU A 72 -30.42 -5.97 -17.28
N GLU A 73 -31.45 -6.22 -16.48
CA GLU A 73 -32.60 -5.34 -16.34
C GLU A 73 -32.19 -3.94 -15.87
N TRP A 74 -31.29 -3.88 -14.87
CA TRP A 74 -30.80 -2.59 -14.33
C TRP A 74 -29.95 -1.83 -15.34
N ILE A 75 -29.03 -2.51 -16.06
CA ILE A 75 -28.18 -1.96 -17.11
C ILE A 75 -29.06 -1.36 -18.23
N THR A 76 -30.02 -2.12 -18.72
CA THR A 76 -30.93 -1.71 -19.78
C THR A 76 -31.72 -0.47 -19.38
N LYS A 77 -32.32 -0.50 -18.18
CA LYS A 77 -33.09 0.62 -17.62
C LYS A 77 -32.28 1.90 -17.49
N ASN A 78 -31.00 1.79 -17.10
CA ASN A 78 -30.13 2.92 -16.85
C ASN A 78 -29.23 3.30 -18.05
N ARG A 79 -29.36 2.59 -19.18
CA ARG A 79 -28.57 2.78 -20.42
C ARG A 79 -27.07 2.75 -20.15
N LYS A 80 -26.63 1.68 -19.46
CA LYS A 80 -25.22 1.44 -19.16
C LYS A 80 -24.68 0.24 -19.93
N ASP A 81 -23.36 0.16 -20.07
CA ASP A 81 -22.68 -0.96 -20.72
C ASP A 81 -22.47 -2.14 -19.76
N CYS A 82 -22.34 -1.87 -18.45
CA CYS A 82 -22.13 -2.89 -17.42
C CYS A 82 -22.51 -2.35 -16.03
N ILE A 83 -22.54 -3.24 -15.05
CA ILE A 83 -22.68 -2.87 -13.63
C ILE A 83 -21.41 -2.15 -13.14
N ASP A 84 -21.57 -1.17 -12.23
CA ASP A 84 -20.40 -0.40 -11.80
C ASP A 84 -19.50 -1.19 -10.87
N VAL A 85 -20.04 -1.87 -9.84
CA VAL A 85 -19.21 -2.55 -8.81
C VAL A 85 -19.70 -3.96 -8.53
N LEU A 86 -18.78 -4.92 -8.41
CA LEU A 86 -19.04 -6.24 -7.84
C LEU A 86 -18.22 -6.41 -6.57
N ILE A 87 -18.89 -6.72 -5.46
CA ILE A 87 -18.30 -6.96 -4.15
C ILE A 87 -18.46 -8.45 -3.81
N ALA A 88 -17.41 -9.14 -3.42
CA ALA A 88 -17.50 -10.48 -2.91
C ALA A 88 -16.67 -10.68 -1.64
N THR A 89 -17.33 -11.22 -0.62
CA THR A 89 -16.73 -11.54 0.69
C THR A 89 -16.94 -13.02 1.02
N PRO A 90 -16.34 -13.96 0.23
CA PRO A 90 -16.59 -15.38 0.38
C PRO A 90 -16.16 -15.89 1.76
N PRO A 91 -16.83 -16.94 2.30
CA PRO A 91 -16.56 -17.45 3.64
C PRO A 91 -15.13 -17.94 3.82
N CYS A 92 -14.50 -17.55 4.93
CA CYS A 92 -13.09 -17.83 5.26
C CYS A 92 -12.88 -19.07 6.14
N GLN A 93 -13.85 -20.00 6.27
CA GLN A 93 -13.81 -21.07 7.25
C GLN A 93 -12.63 -22.05 7.09
N GLY A 94 -12.13 -22.25 5.86
CA GLY A 94 -10.91 -23.02 5.56
C GLY A 94 -9.61 -22.22 5.59
N MET A 95 -9.68 -20.89 5.65
CA MET A 95 -8.54 -19.98 5.45
C MET A 95 -8.01 -19.39 6.78
N SER A 96 -8.77 -19.49 7.87
CA SER A 96 -8.43 -18.85 9.15
C SER A 96 -7.30 -19.59 9.88
N VAL A 97 -6.32 -18.82 10.38
CA VAL A 97 -5.24 -19.33 11.26
C VAL A 97 -5.80 -19.98 12.55
N ALA A 98 -7.00 -19.62 12.94
CA ALA A 98 -7.68 -20.20 14.09
C ALA A 98 -8.21 -21.63 13.85
N ASN A 99 -8.22 -22.11 12.61
CA ASN A 99 -8.65 -23.46 12.29
C ASN A 99 -7.47 -24.44 12.34
N HIS A 100 -7.32 -25.15 13.46
CA HIS A 100 -6.23 -26.12 13.68
C HIS A 100 -6.51 -27.52 13.09
N LYS A 101 -7.65 -27.73 12.42
CA LYS A 101 -8.06 -29.03 11.83
C LYS A 101 -8.29 -28.87 10.33
N LYS A 102 -7.22 -28.83 9.55
CA LYS A 102 -7.30 -28.79 8.08
C LYS A 102 -7.71 -30.16 7.53
N LYS A 103 -8.81 -30.23 6.78
CA LYS A 103 -9.30 -31.41 6.04
C LYS A 103 -9.35 -31.13 4.53
N ASN A 104 -9.34 -32.17 3.70
CA ASN A 104 -9.39 -32.05 2.24
C ASN A 104 -10.63 -31.30 1.71
N ASP A 105 -11.75 -31.30 2.43
CA ASP A 105 -12.97 -30.52 2.11
C ASP A 105 -12.76 -29.00 2.11
N GLU A 106 -11.62 -28.49 2.62
CA GLU A 106 -11.35 -27.07 2.70
C GLU A 106 -11.00 -26.46 1.35
N ILE A 107 -10.34 -27.23 0.46
CA ILE A 107 -10.01 -26.74 -0.90
C ILE A 107 -11.30 -26.49 -1.68
N VAL A 108 -12.29 -27.37 -1.54
CA VAL A 108 -13.60 -27.23 -2.19
C VAL A 108 -14.34 -25.98 -1.69
N ARG A 109 -14.26 -25.68 -0.38
CA ARG A 109 -14.86 -24.46 0.18
C ARG A 109 -14.13 -23.19 -0.26
N ASN A 110 -12.82 -23.26 -0.38
CA ASN A 110 -12.01 -22.14 -0.86
C ASN A 110 -12.31 -21.84 -2.33
N SER A 111 -12.81 -22.82 -3.09
CA SER A 111 -13.15 -22.67 -4.51
C SER A 111 -14.40 -21.80 -4.75
N LEU A 112 -15.17 -21.42 -3.70
CA LEU A 112 -16.23 -20.41 -3.81
C LEU A 112 -15.73 -19.05 -4.34
N ILE A 113 -14.44 -18.78 -4.25
CA ILE A 113 -13.86 -17.60 -4.88
C ILE A 113 -13.91 -17.67 -6.39
N MET A 114 -13.84 -18.88 -6.96
CA MET A 114 -13.90 -19.07 -8.41
C MET A 114 -15.29 -18.71 -8.96
N ASP A 115 -16.36 -18.98 -8.21
CA ASP A 115 -17.71 -18.54 -8.59
C ASP A 115 -17.80 -17.01 -8.68
N SER A 116 -17.12 -16.30 -7.76
CA SER A 116 -17.04 -14.83 -7.82
C SER A 116 -16.19 -14.34 -8.99
N ILE A 117 -15.06 -14.98 -9.27
CA ILE A 117 -14.17 -14.66 -10.40
C ILE A 117 -14.90 -14.87 -11.72
N ASN A 118 -15.62 -15.97 -11.85
CA ASN A 118 -16.41 -16.29 -13.05
C ASN A 118 -17.50 -15.23 -13.25
N LEU A 119 -18.24 -14.88 -12.21
CA LEU A 119 -19.28 -13.86 -12.32
C LEU A 119 -18.71 -12.46 -12.64
N ILE A 120 -17.48 -12.13 -12.18
CA ILE A 120 -16.79 -10.92 -12.62
C ILE A 120 -16.45 -10.98 -14.11
N ASN A 121 -16.06 -12.16 -14.63
CA ASN A 121 -15.80 -12.35 -16.06
C ASN A 121 -17.05 -12.25 -16.93
N ASP A 122 -18.19 -12.69 -16.40
CA ASP A 122 -19.49 -12.70 -17.11
C ASP A 122 -20.11 -11.29 -17.10
N LEU A 123 -20.13 -10.61 -15.96
CA LEU A 123 -20.73 -9.28 -15.80
C LEU A 123 -19.80 -8.14 -16.20
N GLU A 124 -18.51 -8.37 -16.24
CA GLU A 124 -17.46 -7.38 -16.53
C GLU A 124 -17.65 -6.02 -15.84
N PRO A 125 -17.82 -5.95 -14.51
CA PRO A 125 -18.03 -4.71 -13.79
C PRO A 125 -16.88 -3.71 -13.99
N ASN A 126 -17.14 -2.41 -13.84
CA ASN A 126 -16.07 -1.39 -13.90
C ASN A 126 -15.07 -1.56 -12.75
N TYR A 127 -15.57 -1.98 -11.58
CA TYR A 127 -14.78 -2.19 -10.37
C TYR A 127 -15.15 -3.51 -9.72
N PHE A 128 -14.16 -4.20 -9.13
CA PHE A 128 -14.45 -5.32 -8.24
C PHE A 128 -13.72 -5.17 -6.90
N ILE A 129 -14.29 -5.78 -5.85
CA ILE A 129 -13.75 -5.73 -4.48
C ILE A 129 -13.83 -7.14 -3.89
N PHE A 130 -12.68 -7.68 -3.41
CA PHE A 130 -12.65 -8.83 -2.52
C PHE A 130 -12.18 -8.42 -1.13
N GLU A 131 -12.82 -8.93 -0.10
CA GLU A 131 -12.37 -8.84 1.28
C GLU A 131 -12.33 -10.22 1.91
N ASN A 132 -11.24 -10.51 2.65
CA ASN A 132 -11.08 -11.77 3.37
C ASN A 132 -10.00 -11.67 4.46
N VAL A 133 -9.74 -12.79 5.17
CA VAL A 133 -8.66 -12.91 6.16
C VAL A 133 -7.27 -12.71 5.56
N GLY A 134 -6.27 -12.41 6.39
CA GLY A 134 -4.90 -12.08 5.93
C GLY A 134 -4.21 -13.14 5.07
N SER A 135 -4.57 -14.42 5.25
CA SER A 135 -4.02 -15.55 4.46
C SER A 135 -4.68 -15.74 3.08
N PHE A 136 -5.70 -14.97 2.73
CA PHE A 136 -6.56 -15.18 1.58
C PHE A 136 -5.81 -15.45 0.27
N LEU A 137 -4.90 -14.59 -0.13
CA LEU A 137 -4.20 -14.71 -1.42
C LEU A 137 -3.28 -15.93 -1.50
N ASN A 138 -2.78 -16.42 -0.36
CA ASN A 138 -1.89 -17.57 -0.28
C ASN A 138 -2.63 -18.89 -0.07
N THR A 139 -3.95 -18.84 0.12
CA THR A 139 -4.78 -20.05 0.31
C THR A 139 -4.99 -20.74 -1.04
N LEU A 140 -4.94 -22.07 -1.04
CA LEU A 140 -5.17 -22.88 -2.24
C LEU A 140 -6.67 -22.98 -2.57
N CYS A 141 -6.99 -22.85 -3.84
CA CYS A 141 -8.30 -23.15 -4.43
C CYS A 141 -8.11 -23.98 -5.70
N THR A 142 -9.15 -24.68 -6.12
CA THR A 142 -9.19 -25.35 -7.42
C THR A 142 -9.70 -24.35 -8.45
N ASP A 143 -8.88 -24.05 -9.45
CA ASP A 143 -9.22 -23.13 -10.55
C ASP A 143 -10.08 -23.85 -11.63
N ASN A 144 -10.63 -23.09 -12.58
CA ASN A 144 -11.50 -23.57 -13.65
C ASN A 144 -10.88 -24.69 -14.51
N ASP A 145 -9.55 -24.78 -14.58
CA ASP A 145 -8.84 -25.84 -15.29
C ASP A 145 -8.58 -27.10 -14.42
N GLY A 146 -9.17 -27.18 -13.22
CA GLY A 146 -8.98 -28.27 -12.27
C GLY A 146 -7.65 -28.24 -11.51
N VAL A 147 -6.78 -27.26 -11.76
CA VAL A 147 -5.46 -27.15 -11.10
C VAL A 147 -5.58 -26.40 -9.79
N ASN A 148 -4.97 -26.95 -8.74
CA ASN A 148 -4.88 -26.27 -7.45
C ASN A 148 -3.78 -25.21 -7.49
N ARG A 149 -4.16 -23.96 -7.23
CA ARG A 149 -3.24 -22.81 -7.12
C ARG A 149 -3.66 -21.87 -6.02
N SER A 150 -2.80 -20.93 -5.68
CA SER A 150 -3.17 -19.88 -4.73
C SER A 150 -4.27 -18.99 -5.31
N ILE A 151 -5.13 -18.47 -4.44
CA ILE A 151 -6.20 -17.53 -4.85
C ILE A 151 -5.59 -16.31 -5.57
N GLY A 152 -4.42 -15.83 -5.13
CA GLY A 152 -3.73 -14.73 -5.82
C GLY A 152 -3.36 -15.06 -7.26
N GLU A 153 -2.85 -16.28 -7.51
CA GLU A 153 -2.57 -16.77 -8.87
C GLU A 153 -3.85 -16.94 -9.69
N ALA A 154 -4.93 -17.47 -9.08
CA ALA A 154 -6.22 -17.62 -9.75
C ALA A 154 -6.81 -16.26 -10.18
N ILE A 155 -6.76 -15.24 -9.30
CA ILE A 155 -7.17 -13.86 -9.64
C ILE A 155 -6.32 -13.32 -10.80
N ASN A 156 -5.00 -13.47 -10.72
CA ASN A 156 -4.12 -12.97 -11.78
C ASN A 156 -4.40 -13.64 -13.14
N LYS A 157 -4.52 -14.96 -13.15
CA LYS A 157 -4.77 -15.73 -14.36
C LYS A 157 -6.10 -15.38 -15.02
N ASN A 158 -7.17 -15.32 -14.22
CA ASN A 158 -8.53 -15.19 -14.75
C ASN A 158 -8.97 -13.72 -14.95
N LEU A 159 -8.43 -12.77 -14.17
CA LEU A 159 -8.82 -11.36 -14.23
C LEU A 159 -7.70 -10.41 -14.69
N GLY A 160 -6.44 -10.80 -14.59
CA GLY A 160 -5.29 -9.95 -14.85
C GLY A 160 -5.21 -9.35 -16.26
N ASN A 161 -5.79 -10.01 -17.27
CA ASN A 161 -5.86 -9.48 -18.64
C ASN A 161 -6.89 -8.34 -18.78
N LYS A 162 -8.02 -8.43 -18.05
CA LYS A 162 -9.13 -7.47 -18.12
C LYS A 162 -9.02 -6.35 -17.10
N TYR A 163 -8.39 -6.60 -15.96
CA TYR A 163 -8.34 -5.69 -14.81
C TYR A 163 -6.91 -5.36 -14.39
N ASN A 164 -6.71 -4.12 -13.98
CA ASN A 164 -5.65 -3.76 -13.05
C ASN A 164 -6.21 -3.93 -11.64
N TYR A 165 -5.49 -4.59 -10.74
CA TYR A 165 -5.92 -4.73 -9.36
C TYR A 165 -4.79 -4.46 -8.37
N PHE A 166 -5.17 -4.01 -7.19
CA PHE A 166 -4.26 -3.79 -6.05
C PHE A 166 -4.77 -4.61 -4.88
N SER A 167 -3.86 -5.34 -4.24
CA SER A 167 -4.17 -6.16 -3.07
C SER A 167 -3.22 -5.82 -1.93
N LYS A 168 -3.78 -5.74 -0.71
CA LYS A 168 -2.98 -5.47 0.49
C LYS A 168 -3.62 -6.14 1.71
N VAL A 169 -2.79 -6.75 2.57
CA VAL A 169 -3.20 -7.09 3.93
C VAL A 169 -3.13 -5.81 4.75
N VAL A 170 -4.26 -5.38 5.28
CA VAL A 170 -4.42 -4.13 6.03
C VAL A 170 -5.06 -4.40 7.38
N ASN A 171 -4.72 -3.60 8.38
CA ASN A 171 -5.55 -3.53 9.58
C ASN A 171 -6.66 -2.51 9.34
N PHE A 172 -7.92 -2.93 9.38
CA PHE A 172 -9.04 -2.02 9.15
C PHE A 172 -9.14 -0.88 10.17
N ALA A 173 -8.48 -1.00 11.32
CA ALA A 173 -8.33 0.13 12.25
C ALA A 173 -7.66 1.36 11.59
N ASP A 174 -6.80 1.11 10.59
CA ASP A 174 -6.14 2.19 9.84
C ASP A 174 -6.99 2.72 8.68
N TYR A 175 -8.21 2.19 8.47
CA TYR A 175 -9.06 2.48 7.30
C TYR A 175 -10.54 2.69 7.67
N GLY A 176 -10.80 3.18 8.87
CA GLY A 176 -12.14 3.59 9.31
C GLY A 176 -12.89 2.58 10.18
N SER A 177 -12.32 1.41 10.49
CA SER A 177 -12.78 0.60 11.60
C SER A 177 -12.25 1.17 12.91
N ASN A 178 -13.02 1.04 13.99
CA ASN A 178 -12.55 1.41 15.31
C ASN A 178 -11.92 0.22 16.06
N SER A 179 -11.83 -0.95 15.43
CA SER A 179 -11.24 -2.16 16.01
C SER A 179 -10.10 -2.70 15.16
N SER A 180 -9.13 -3.33 15.80
CA SER A 180 -8.05 -4.03 15.13
C SER A 180 -8.60 -5.26 14.39
N ARG A 181 -8.58 -5.22 13.04
CA ARG A 181 -9.11 -6.29 12.18
C ARG A 181 -8.22 -6.46 10.95
N PRO A 182 -7.15 -7.29 11.02
CA PRO A 182 -6.30 -7.58 9.86
C PRO A 182 -7.08 -8.35 8.78
N ARG A 183 -7.08 -7.82 7.55
CA ARG A 183 -7.81 -8.40 6.40
C ARG A 183 -7.05 -8.15 5.10
N THR A 184 -7.21 -9.05 4.16
CA THR A 184 -6.83 -8.83 2.77
C THR A 184 -7.95 -8.07 2.09
N LEU A 185 -7.61 -6.94 1.49
CA LEU A 185 -8.49 -6.17 0.62
C LEU A 185 -7.91 -6.17 -0.80
N VAL A 186 -8.70 -6.59 -1.78
CA VAL A 186 -8.35 -6.55 -3.20
C VAL A 186 -9.34 -5.62 -3.89
N VAL A 187 -8.83 -4.65 -4.62
CA VAL A 187 -9.66 -3.73 -5.42
C VAL A 187 -9.17 -3.75 -6.87
N GLY A 188 -10.07 -3.89 -7.81
CA GLY A 188 -9.78 -3.96 -9.24
C GLY A 188 -10.51 -2.89 -10.04
N VAL A 189 -9.88 -2.44 -11.11
CA VAL A 189 -10.41 -1.46 -12.08
C VAL A 189 -10.26 -2.05 -13.48
N LYS A 190 -11.33 -2.02 -14.28
CA LYS A 190 -11.34 -2.53 -15.66
C LYS A 190 -10.41 -1.71 -16.55
N LYS A 191 -9.43 -2.35 -17.20
CA LYS A 191 -8.35 -1.69 -17.97
C LYS A 191 -8.84 -0.77 -19.08
N LYS A 192 -9.90 -1.15 -19.76
CA LYS A 192 -10.46 -0.38 -20.89
C LYS A 192 -11.40 0.75 -20.45
N TYR A 193 -11.81 0.76 -19.18
CA TYR A 193 -12.80 1.71 -18.69
C TYR A 193 -12.22 3.11 -18.50
N ASN A 194 -11.10 3.21 -17.80
CA ASN A 194 -10.39 4.47 -17.65
C ASN A 194 -8.90 4.21 -17.41
N ILE A 195 -8.08 4.54 -18.39
CA ILE A 195 -6.63 4.33 -18.34
C ILE A 195 -5.92 5.21 -17.30
N ASP A 196 -6.59 6.27 -16.83
CA ASP A 196 -6.03 7.22 -15.85
C ASP A 196 -6.40 6.86 -14.40
N ILE A 197 -7.27 5.85 -14.18
CA ILE A 197 -7.65 5.38 -12.85
C ILE A 197 -6.85 4.13 -12.48
N SER A 198 -6.14 4.22 -11.37
CA SER A 198 -5.45 3.09 -10.75
C SER A 198 -6.32 2.46 -9.67
N PRO A 199 -6.20 1.16 -9.39
CA PRO A 199 -6.86 0.53 -8.23
C PRO A 199 -6.56 1.23 -6.90
N VAL A 200 -5.41 1.89 -6.79
CA VAL A 200 -5.00 2.64 -5.60
C VAL A 200 -5.86 3.89 -5.41
N ASP A 201 -6.38 4.49 -6.48
CA ASP A 201 -7.27 5.66 -6.41
C ASP A 201 -8.61 5.36 -5.74
N ILE A 202 -9.07 4.11 -5.77
CA ILE A 202 -10.29 3.65 -5.10
C ILE A 202 -10.04 2.93 -3.77
N PHE A 203 -8.76 2.66 -3.43
CA PHE A 203 -8.41 2.05 -2.15
C PHE A 203 -8.80 2.98 -1.00
N PRO A 204 -9.32 2.48 0.15
CA PRO A 204 -9.81 3.34 1.23
C PRO A 204 -8.70 4.22 1.81
N ASP A 205 -9.09 5.42 2.28
CA ASP A 205 -8.15 6.35 2.91
C ASP A 205 -7.75 5.87 4.29
N LYS A 206 -6.49 6.08 4.66
CA LYS A 206 -6.02 5.81 6.02
C LYS A 206 -6.65 6.79 7.01
N THR A 207 -7.06 6.26 8.15
CA THR A 207 -7.62 7.00 9.28
C THR A 207 -7.00 6.49 10.57
N SER A 208 -7.00 7.28 11.63
CA SER A 208 -6.64 6.83 12.98
C SER A 208 -7.87 6.31 13.71
N ALA A 209 -7.78 5.11 14.28
CA ALA A 209 -8.82 4.61 15.17
C ALA A 209 -8.68 5.18 16.59
N PRO A 210 -9.79 5.47 17.27
CA PRO A 210 -9.77 5.91 18.67
C PRO A 210 -9.36 4.77 19.61
N THR A 211 -8.94 5.13 20.82
CA THR A 211 -8.76 4.17 21.92
C THR A 211 -10.10 3.64 22.39
N LEU A 212 -10.09 2.51 23.10
CA LEU A 212 -11.30 1.93 23.68
C LEU A 212 -12.02 2.93 24.58
N LYS A 213 -11.28 3.72 25.37
CA LYS A 213 -11.81 4.76 26.24
C LYS A 213 -12.55 5.86 25.48
N GLU A 214 -11.96 6.35 24.39
CA GLU A 214 -12.60 7.37 23.55
C GLU A 214 -13.85 6.81 22.84
N LEU A 215 -13.86 5.51 22.55
CA LEU A 215 -14.90 4.87 21.77
C LEU A 215 -16.15 4.49 22.56
N ILE A 216 -15.99 3.94 23.77
CA ILE A 216 -17.08 3.40 24.57
C ILE A 216 -17.11 3.89 26.02
N GLY A 217 -16.18 4.74 26.44
CA GLY A 217 -16.09 5.22 27.82
C GLY A 217 -17.25 6.09 28.28
N ASP A 218 -18.09 6.59 27.35
CA ASP A 218 -19.32 7.34 27.60
C ASP A 218 -20.54 6.46 27.87
N LEU A 219 -20.46 5.14 27.63
CA LEU A 219 -21.58 4.23 27.85
C LEU A 219 -21.72 3.87 29.35
N PRO A 220 -22.94 3.69 29.83
CA PRO A 220 -23.17 3.32 31.25
C PRO A 220 -22.55 1.96 31.59
N SER A 221 -22.06 1.84 32.83
CA SER A 221 -21.48 0.58 33.29
C SER A 221 -22.61 -0.46 33.54
N LEU A 222 -22.37 -1.72 33.14
CA LEU A 222 -23.25 -2.85 33.34
C LEU A 222 -22.54 -3.85 34.26
N LYS A 223 -22.97 -3.94 35.49
CA LYS A 223 -22.26 -4.70 36.54
C LYS A 223 -22.87 -6.06 36.84
N ASN A 224 -24.19 -6.17 36.71
CA ASN A 224 -24.92 -7.37 37.04
C ASN A 224 -25.03 -8.34 35.89
N ILE A 225 -24.95 -9.65 36.12
CA ILE A 225 -25.06 -10.66 35.06
C ILE A 225 -26.39 -10.52 34.34
N GLY A 226 -26.34 -10.34 33.00
CA GLY A 226 -27.53 -10.17 32.18
C GLY A 226 -28.17 -8.77 32.25
N GLU A 227 -27.50 -7.79 32.80
CA GLU A 227 -28.00 -6.42 32.87
C GLU A 227 -28.23 -5.82 31.49
N ILE A 228 -29.35 -5.12 31.33
CA ILE A 228 -29.77 -4.41 30.14
C ILE A 228 -29.85 -2.93 30.49
N SER A 229 -29.23 -2.06 29.72
CA SER A 229 -29.32 -0.62 29.88
C SER A 229 -30.77 -0.11 29.76
N LYS A 230 -31.14 0.87 30.59
CA LYS A 230 -32.48 1.48 30.51
C LYS A 230 -32.76 2.12 29.16
N ASP A 231 -31.78 2.80 28.61
CA ASP A 231 -31.94 3.67 27.44
C ASP A 231 -31.62 2.99 26.10
N ASP A 232 -31.02 1.80 26.13
CA ASP A 232 -30.59 1.08 24.92
C ASP A 232 -30.56 -0.44 25.14
N ILE A 233 -31.54 -1.16 24.60
CA ILE A 233 -31.65 -2.62 24.70
C ILE A 233 -30.41 -3.33 24.14
N PHE A 234 -29.75 -2.74 23.14
CA PHE A 234 -28.52 -3.30 22.56
C PHE A 234 -27.27 -3.03 23.41
N HIS A 235 -27.39 -2.16 24.43
CA HIS A 235 -26.35 -2.06 25.46
C HIS A 235 -26.65 -3.06 26.57
N SER A 236 -26.48 -4.33 26.25
CA SER A 236 -26.71 -5.51 27.03
C SER A 236 -25.69 -6.59 26.69
N PHE A 237 -25.54 -7.58 27.53
CA PHE A 237 -24.66 -8.71 27.25
C PHE A 237 -25.30 -10.03 27.64
N LYS A 238 -24.92 -11.11 26.96
CA LYS A 238 -25.45 -12.45 27.23
C LYS A 238 -25.06 -12.90 28.63
N PRO A 239 -26.04 -13.36 29.45
CA PRO A 239 -25.76 -13.92 30.78
C PRO A 239 -24.80 -15.11 30.71
N TYR A 240 -23.90 -15.20 31.62
CA TYR A 240 -22.99 -16.32 31.82
C TYR A 240 -23.21 -16.97 33.21
N LYS A 241 -22.63 -18.17 33.40
CA LYS A 241 -22.83 -18.93 34.66
C LYS A 241 -22.21 -18.17 35.84
N GLU A 242 -22.94 -18.10 36.96
CA GLU A 242 -22.60 -17.29 38.12
C GLU A 242 -21.17 -17.53 38.65
N HIS A 243 -20.75 -18.82 38.74
CA HIS A 243 -19.39 -19.16 39.18
C HIS A 243 -18.28 -18.57 38.32
N MET A 244 -18.57 -18.17 37.08
CA MET A 244 -17.58 -17.53 36.19
C MET A 244 -17.34 -16.05 36.54
N PHE A 245 -18.23 -15.47 37.37
CA PHE A 245 -18.07 -14.09 37.82
C PHE A 245 -16.77 -13.93 38.63
N GLU A 246 -16.51 -14.88 39.55
CA GLU A 246 -15.29 -14.89 40.36
C GLU A 246 -14.01 -14.96 39.53
N TRP A 247 -14.06 -15.51 38.33
CA TRP A 247 -12.88 -15.59 37.45
C TRP A 247 -12.46 -14.24 36.88
N VAL A 248 -13.42 -13.31 36.71
CA VAL A 248 -13.20 -12.11 35.92
C VAL A 248 -13.42 -10.80 36.70
N VAL A 249 -14.05 -10.82 37.88
CA VAL A 249 -14.41 -9.60 38.60
C VAL A 249 -13.20 -8.79 39.06
N ASP A 250 -12.14 -9.43 39.52
CA ASP A 250 -10.95 -8.79 40.12
C ASP A 250 -9.81 -8.61 39.10
N LEU A 251 -10.01 -8.95 37.83
CA LEU A 251 -8.97 -8.81 36.82
C LEU A 251 -8.57 -7.34 36.62
N LYS A 252 -7.28 -7.10 36.55
CA LYS A 252 -6.71 -5.82 36.08
C LYS A 252 -6.76 -5.72 34.57
N GLU A 253 -6.66 -4.51 34.04
CA GLU A 253 -6.51 -4.29 32.61
C GLU A 253 -5.32 -5.10 32.04
N GLY A 254 -5.53 -5.79 30.92
CA GLY A 254 -4.54 -6.65 30.29
C GLY A 254 -4.34 -8.02 30.94
N GLN A 255 -4.97 -8.30 32.08
CA GLN A 255 -4.82 -9.57 32.81
C GLN A 255 -5.80 -10.64 32.30
N SER A 256 -5.32 -11.89 32.21
CA SER A 256 -6.14 -13.06 31.89
C SER A 256 -6.55 -13.76 33.21
N ALA A 257 -7.75 -14.32 33.28
CA ALA A 257 -8.20 -15.12 34.43
C ALA A 257 -7.30 -16.35 34.71
N PHE A 258 -6.52 -16.80 33.75
CA PHE A 258 -5.51 -17.85 33.94
C PHE A 258 -4.29 -17.39 34.75
N GLU A 259 -4.14 -16.09 34.98
CA GLU A 259 -3.10 -15.47 35.80
C GLU A 259 -3.53 -15.24 37.26
N ASN A 260 -4.79 -15.60 37.60
CA ASN A 260 -5.26 -15.56 38.98
C ASN A 260 -4.47 -16.53 39.88
N LYS A 261 -4.20 -16.11 41.12
CA LYS A 261 -3.42 -16.91 42.09
C LYS A 261 -4.27 -18.00 42.76
N GLU A 262 -5.54 -17.70 43.04
CA GLU A 262 -6.44 -18.63 43.67
C GLU A 262 -6.98 -19.66 42.69
N LYS A 263 -6.82 -20.95 42.99
CA LYS A 263 -7.22 -22.07 42.12
C LYS A 263 -8.70 -21.99 41.69
N LYS A 264 -9.61 -21.58 42.59
CA LYS A 264 -11.03 -21.42 42.28
C LYS A 264 -11.33 -20.28 41.29
N LYS A 265 -10.48 -19.25 41.23
CA LYS A 265 -10.60 -18.12 40.29
C LYS A 265 -9.92 -18.38 38.92
N ILE A 266 -9.28 -19.54 38.75
CA ILE A 266 -8.72 -19.94 37.44
C ILE A 266 -9.81 -20.65 36.63
N PRO A 267 -10.03 -20.32 35.33
CA PRO A 267 -11.03 -20.97 34.51
C PRO A 267 -10.88 -22.50 34.48
N HIS A 268 -11.92 -23.23 34.92
CA HIS A 268 -11.91 -24.68 35.03
C HIS A 268 -13.28 -25.28 34.75
N GLN A 269 -13.34 -26.58 34.63
CA GLN A 269 -14.54 -27.40 34.61
C GLN A 269 -14.44 -28.43 35.73
N ILE A 270 -15.59 -28.78 36.29
CA ILE A 270 -15.71 -29.93 37.20
C ILE A 270 -16.37 -31.05 36.40
N ILE A 271 -15.63 -32.09 36.11
CA ILE A 271 -16.12 -33.28 35.36
C ILE A 271 -16.05 -34.46 36.29
N ASN A 272 -17.20 -35.06 36.63
CA ASN A 272 -17.32 -36.17 37.56
C ASN A 272 -16.63 -35.87 38.89
N GLY A 273 -16.82 -34.66 39.45
CA GLY A 273 -16.19 -34.24 40.70
C GLY A 273 -14.70 -33.84 40.59
N VAL A 274 -14.09 -34.04 39.46
CA VAL A 274 -12.66 -33.76 39.26
C VAL A 274 -12.44 -32.37 38.63
N TYR A 275 -11.58 -31.58 39.26
CA TYR A 275 -11.16 -30.25 38.76
C TYR A 275 -10.28 -30.40 37.49
N LYS A 276 -10.71 -29.80 36.40
CA LYS A 276 -9.94 -29.76 35.15
C LYS A 276 -9.76 -28.31 34.70
N LYS A 277 -8.53 -27.79 34.74
CA LYS A 277 -8.18 -26.45 34.23
C LYS A 277 -8.46 -26.34 32.74
N ASN A 278 -9.08 -25.25 32.33
CA ASN A 278 -9.29 -24.93 30.90
C ASN A 278 -7.95 -24.64 30.22
N GLN A 279 -7.91 -24.80 28.91
CA GLN A 279 -6.70 -24.52 28.09
C GLN A 279 -6.72 -23.10 27.52
N ASN A 280 -5.58 -22.41 27.60
CA ASN A 280 -5.35 -21.09 27.01
C ASN A 280 -4.05 -21.11 26.20
N LYS A 281 -4.11 -21.65 24.99
CA LYS A 281 -2.91 -21.84 24.13
C LYS A 281 -2.30 -20.51 23.67
N ASN A 282 -3.11 -19.45 23.47
CA ASN A 282 -2.68 -18.18 22.89
C ASN A 282 -2.60 -17.03 23.92
N GLY A 283 -2.89 -17.28 25.20
CA GLY A 283 -2.84 -16.26 26.24
C GLY A 283 -3.95 -15.19 26.24
N ASP A 284 -4.90 -15.27 25.32
CA ASP A 284 -5.90 -14.23 25.05
C ASP A 284 -7.33 -14.55 25.55
N LYS A 285 -7.56 -15.78 26.05
CA LYS A 285 -8.84 -16.18 26.62
C LYS A 285 -9.03 -15.59 28.00
N TYR A 286 -10.29 -15.27 28.34
CA TYR A 286 -10.67 -14.64 29.61
C TYR A 286 -9.77 -13.46 29.96
N ARG A 287 -9.32 -12.68 28.97
CA ARG A 287 -8.45 -11.52 29.13
C ARG A 287 -9.27 -10.24 29.16
N ARG A 288 -9.03 -9.42 30.19
CA ARG A 288 -9.59 -8.07 30.28
C ARG A 288 -8.84 -7.15 29.33
N THR A 289 -9.58 -6.42 28.54
CA THR A 289 -9.00 -5.43 27.59
C THR A 289 -8.52 -4.18 28.35
N GLU A 290 -7.83 -3.29 27.65
CA GLU A 290 -7.20 -2.10 28.22
C GLU A 290 -7.80 -0.83 27.59
N TRP A 291 -8.14 0.17 28.42
CA TRP A 291 -8.76 1.41 27.98
C TRP A 291 -7.92 2.20 26.95
N ASN A 292 -6.61 2.16 27.10
CA ASN A 292 -5.69 2.93 26.25
C ASN A 292 -5.27 2.18 24.98
N LYS A 293 -5.84 1.01 24.69
CA LYS A 293 -5.60 0.23 23.47
C LYS A 293 -6.74 0.41 22.48
N LEU A 294 -6.48 -0.02 21.23
CA LEU A 294 -7.53 -0.14 20.22
C LEU A 294 -8.54 -1.21 20.65
N ALA A 295 -9.79 -1.07 20.20
CA ALA A 295 -10.78 -2.12 20.35
C ALA A 295 -10.29 -3.43 19.69
N PRO A 296 -10.50 -4.60 20.33
CA PRO A 296 -10.06 -5.88 19.79
C PRO A 296 -10.87 -6.30 18.56
N CYS A 297 -10.36 -7.31 17.84
CA CYS A 297 -11.07 -7.90 16.71
C CYS A 297 -12.41 -8.52 17.18
N VAL A 298 -13.49 -8.18 16.48
CA VAL A 298 -14.80 -8.77 16.72
C VAL A 298 -14.86 -10.14 16.05
N HIS A 299 -14.95 -11.20 16.85
CA HIS A 299 -15.10 -12.58 16.38
C HIS A 299 -16.56 -13.01 16.37
N THR A 300 -16.91 -14.11 15.70
CA THR A 300 -18.26 -14.67 15.68
C THR A 300 -18.72 -15.17 17.05
N ARG A 301 -17.77 -15.57 17.91
CA ARG A 301 -18.04 -15.98 19.31
C ARG A 301 -17.67 -14.87 20.31
N ASN A 302 -18.17 -13.66 20.06
CA ASN A 302 -18.02 -12.51 20.95
C ASN A 302 -19.02 -12.49 22.13
N ASP A 303 -19.79 -13.56 22.27
CA ASP A 303 -20.85 -13.78 23.27
C ASP A 303 -20.37 -14.47 24.55
N ILE A 304 -19.12 -14.94 24.59
CA ILE A 304 -18.58 -15.74 25.71
C ILE A 304 -17.27 -15.18 26.27
N LEU A 305 -17.09 -15.27 27.57
CA LEU A 305 -15.87 -14.82 28.27
C LEU A 305 -14.61 -15.59 27.83
N ALA A 306 -14.78 -16.84 27.38
CA ALA A 306 -13.69 -17.71 26.90
C ALA A 306 -13.16 -17.35 25.53
N SER A 307 -13.76 -16.39 24.81
CA SER A 307 -13.27 -15.94 23.52
C SER A 307 -12.10 -14.95 23.68
N GLN A 308 -11.47 -14.63 22.55
CA GLN A 308 -10.24 -13.83 22.52
C GLN A 308 -10.52 -12.35 22.82
N ASN A 309 -9.90 -11.83 23.88
CA ASN A 309 -9.96 -10.40 24.26
C ASN A 309 -11.40 -9.83 24.29
N THR A 310 -12.35 -10.56 24.87
CA THR A 310 -13.77 -10.17 24.89
C THR A 310 -14.23 -9.49 26.16
N ILE A 311 -13.41 -9.46 27.24
CA ILE A 311 -13.83 -8.89 28.53
C ILE A 311 -13.64 -7.37 28.49
N HIS A 312 -14.71 -6.66 28.90
CA HIS A 312 -14.74 -5.19 28.98
C HIS A 312 -13.66 -4.68 29.96
N PRO A 313 -13.03 -3.51 29.68
CA PRO A 313 -11.90 -3.01 30.47
C PRO A 313 -12.20 -2.80 31.96
N LYS A 314 -13.45 -2.51 32.31
CA LYS A 314 -13.89 -2.24 33.69
C LYS A 314 -14.86 -3.29 34.21
N ASP A 315 -15.93 -3.56 33.47
CA ASP A 315 -17.02 -4.39 33.89
C ASP A 315 -16.69 -5.89 33.75
N PRO A 316 -17.18 -6.80 34.60
CA PRO A 316 -16.91 -8.25 34.54
C PRO A 316 -17.82 -8.95 33.50
N ARG A 317 -17.75 -8.51 32.23
CA ARG A 317 -18.64 -8.97 31.17
C ARG A 317 -17.95 -8.95 29.80
N VAL A 318 -18.58 -9.59 28.82
CA VAL A 318 -18.26 -9.39 27.41
C VAL A 318 -18.79 -8.03 26.92
N PHE A 319 -18.27 -7.57 25.79
CA PHE A 319 -18.78 -6.37 25.17
C PHE A 319 -20.25 -6.50 24.77
N SER A 320 -21.01 -5.42 24.95
CA SER A 320 -22.40 -5.32 24.52
C SER A 320 -22.51 -5.21 23.00
N ILE A 321 -23.70 -5.49 22.43
CA ILE A 321 -23.96 -5.31 21.00
C ILE A 321 -23.69 -3.86 20.59
N ARG A 322 -24.09 -2.87 21.41
CA ARG A 322 -23.85 -1.45 21.14
C ARG A 322 -22.37 -1.10 21.06
N GLU A 323 -21.55 -1.65 21.94
CA GLU A 323 -20.10 -1.47 21.93
C GLU A 323 -19.49 -2.09 20.66
N LEU A 324 -19.89 -3.31 20.31
CA LEU A 324 -19.44 -3.99 19.08
C LEU A 324 -19.85 -3.24 17.81
N MET A 325 -21.04 -2.62 17.80
CA MET A 325 -21.46 -1.76 16.68
C MET A 325 -20.52 -0.55 16.53
N ARG A 326 -20.11 0.08 17.63
CA ARG A 326 -19.13 1.16 17.61
C ARG A 326 -17.76 0.68 17.13
N PHE A 327 -17.33 -0.52 17.51
CA PHE A 327 -16.08 -1.12 17.05
C PHE A 327 -16.02 -1.23 15.53
N LEU A 328 -17.13 -1.59 14.89
CA LEU A 328 -17.24 -1.79 13.45
C LEU A 328 -17.71 -0.54 12.70
N SER A 329 -17.73 0.63 13.36
CA SER A 329 -18.18 1.91 12.77
C SER A 329 -19.60 1.82 12.18
N ILE A 330 -20.46 0.95 12.76
CA ILE A 330 -21.84 0.80 12.30
C ILE A 330 -22.64 2.03 12.75
N PRO A 331 -23.32 2.73 11.84
CA PRO A 331 -24.04 3.96 12.18
C PRO A 331 -25.26 3.66 13.08
N LYS A 332 -25.65 4.63 13.91
CA LYS A 332 -26.83 4.52 14.78
C LYS A 332 -28.14 4.27 14.00
N SER A 333 -28.19 4.64 12.73
CA SER A 333 -29.34 4.40 11.84
C SER A 333 -29.51 2.94 11.40
N PHE A 334 -28.49 2.09 11.57
CA PHE A 334 -28.58 0.67 11.24
C PHE A 334 -29.50 -0.07 12.19
N LYS A 335 -30.46 -0.82 11.67
CA LYS A 335 -31.54 -1.49 12.42
C LYS A 335 -31.32 -3.01 12.49
N TRP A 336 -31.57 -3.60 13.64
CA TRP A 336 -31.54 -5.05 13.84
C TRP A 336 -32.93 -5.69 13.88
N SER A 337 -34.00 -4.86 13.93
CA SER A 337 -35.40 -5.27 14.02
C SER A 337 -36.27 -4.28 13.27
N GLU A 338 -37.44 -4.73 12.81
CA GLU A 338 -38.50 -3.86 12.28
C GLU A 338 -39.08 -2.97 13.38
N ILE A 339 -39.07 -3.43 14.62
CA ILE A 339 -39.54 -2.66 15.77
C ILE A 339 -38.57 -1.50 16.00
N PRO A 340 -39.05 -0.24 16.01
CA PRO A 340 -38.21 0.92 16.31
C PRO A 340 -37.48 0.80 17.65
N LEU A 341 -36.22 1.29 17.72
CA LEU A 341 -35.40 1.19 18.93
C LEU A 341 -36.10 1.81 20.16
N SER A 342 -36.81 2.93 19.98
CA SER A 342 -37.60 3.54 21.09
C SER A 342 -38.59 2.56 21.68
N LYS A 343 -39.41 1.90 20.84
CA LYS A 343 -40.37 0.90 21.29
C LYS A 343 -39.70 -0.33 21.95
N LEU A 344 -38.53 -0.75 21.42
CA LEU A 344 -37.76 -1.83 22.05
C LEU A 344 -37.22 -1.42 23.44
N ASN A 345 -36.86 -0.16 23.61
CA ASN A 345 -36.40 0.37 24.88
C ASN A 345 -37.54 0.54 25.90
N ASP A 346 -38.78 0.73 25.46
CA ASP A 346 -39.96 0.88 26.29
C ASP A 346 -40.57 -0.47 26.76
N LEU A 347 -40.09 -1.60 26.20
CA LEU A 347 -40.52 -2.94 26.59
C LEU A 347 -40.27 -3.22 28.08
N SER A 348 -41.12 -4.06 28.67
CA SER A 348 -40.86 -4.63 30.00
C SER A 348 -39.52 -5.38 30.04
N LYS A 349 -38.93 -5.56 31.20
CA LYS A 349 -37.68 -6.33 31.37
C LYS A 349 -37.83 -7.74 30.78
N ILE A 350 -38.92 -8.40 31.03
CA ILE A 350 -39.21 -9.77 30.55
C ILE A 350 -39.25 -9.82 29.04
N ASP A 351 -39.90 -8.83 28.40
CA ASP A 351 -40.02 -8.77 26.95
C ASP A 351 -38.67 -8.41 26.29
N LYS A 352 -37.88 -7.56 26.94
CA LYS A 352 -36.48 -7.26 26.48
C LYS A 352 -35.63 -8.54 26.54
N GLU A 353 -35.70 -9.30 27.61
CA GLU A 353 -34.97 -10.58 27.76
C GLU A 353 -35.43 -11.60 26.71
N LYS A 354 -36.74 -11.68 26.44
CA LYS A 354 -37.28 -12.54 25.37
C LYS A 354 -36.74 -12.14 23.99
N PHE A 355 -36.83 -10.87 23.64
CA PHE A 355 -36.31 -10.35 22.37
C PHE A 355 -34.80 -10.65 22.18
N LEU A 356 -33.99 -10.42 23.20
CA LEU A 356 -32.57 -10.69 23.18
C LEU A 356 -32.29 -12.19 23.04
N ARG A 357 -33.00 -13.06 23.76
CA ARG A 357 -32.84 -14.52 23.67
C ARG A 357 -33.06 -15.03 22.24
N GLU A 358 -34.00 -14.46 21.50
CA GLU A 358 -34.32 -14.83 20.12
C GLU A 358 -33.34 -14.26 19.09
N ASN A 359 -32.78 -13.06 19.33
CA ASN A 359 -32.06 -12.31 18.31
C ASN A 359 -30.56 -12.11 18.56
N GLU A 360 -30.11 -12.09 19.83
CA GLU A 360 -28.74 -11.71 20.21
C GLU A 360 -27.65 -12.53 19.51
N ILE A 361 -27.79 -13.86 19.45
CA ILE A 361 -26.79 -14.74 18.85
C ILE A 361 -26.63 -14.43 17.37
N ASN A 362 -27.75 -14.25 16.65
CA ASN A 362 -27.71 -13.87 15.23
C ASN A 362 -27.03 -12.53 15.01
N ILE A 363 -27.39 -11.51 15.81
CA ILE A 363 -26.78 -10.16 15.73
C ILE A 363 -25.27 -10.26 15.98
N ARG A 364 -24.85 -10.96 17.02
CA ARG A 364 -23.41 -11.10 17.37
C ARG A 364 -22.62 -11.87 16.32
N GLN A 365 -23.20 -12.88 15.68
CA GLN A 365 -22.59 -13.58 14.55
C GLN A 365 -22.43 -12.64 13.36
N CYS A 366 -23.48 -11.89 12.99
CA CYS A 366 -23.41 -10.88 11.91
C CYS A 366 -22.31 -9.83 12.18
N LEU A 367 -22.16 -9.37 13.43
CA LEU A 367 -21.09 -8.45 13.82
C LEU A 367 -19.69 -9.08 13.66
N GLY A 368 -19.54 -10.37 14.03
CA GLY A 368 -18.26 -11.09 13.88
C GLY A 368 -17.83 -11.32 12.42
N GLU A 369 -18.79 -11.42 11.50
CA GLU A 369 -18.54 -11.62 10.06
C GLU A 369 -18.42 -10.29 9.29
N ALA A 370 -18.90 -9.21 9.88
CA ALA A 370 -19.06 -7.94 9.17
C ALA A 370 -17.73 -7.34 8.69
N VAL A 371 -17.79 -6.77 7.49
CA VAL A 371 -16.85 -5.73 7.07
C VAL A 371 -17.29 -4.40 7.72
N PRO A 372 -16.40 -3.64 8.37
CA PRO A 372 -16.76 -2.36 8.98
C PRO A 372 -17.36 -1.41 7.94
N THR A 373 -18.50 -0.80 8.27
CA THR A 373 -19.26 0.04 7.33
C THR A 373 -18.42 1.16 6.73
N GLN A 374 -17.56 1.79 7.52
CA GLN A 374 -16.77 2.94 7.09
C GLN A 374 -15.70 2.57 6.06
N VAL A 375 -15.19 1.32 6.07
CA VAL A 375 -14.21 0.86 5.06
C VAL A 375 -14.85 0.86 3.67
N PHE A 376 -16.01 0.23 3.52
CA PHE A 376 -16.71 0.20 2.24
C PHE A 376 -17.31 1.57 1.87
N LYS A 377 -17.69 2.36 2.86
CA LYS A 377 -18.11 3.75 2.64
C LYS A 377 -17.00 4.60 2.04
N SER A 378 -15.75 4.43 2.49
CA SER A 378 -14.60 5.14 1.92
C SER A 378 -14.38 4.77 0.46
N ILE A 379 -14.46 3.48 0.12
CA ILE A 379 -14.35 3.00 -1.27
C ILE A 379 -15.50 3.56 -2.12
N ALA A 380 -16.73 3.44 -1.63
CA ALA A 380 -17.92 3.96 -2.33
C ALA A 380 -17.80 5.46 -2.61
N LYS A 381 -17.35 6.25 -1.62
CA LYS A 381 -17.12 7.69 -1.77
C LYS A 381 -16.13 7.99 -2.91
N LYS A 382 -15.04 7.23 -2.99
CA LYS A 382 -14.02 7.42 -4.04
C LYS A 382 -14.55 7.04 -5.42
N ILE A 383 -15.19 5.88 -5.54
CA ILE A 383 -15.82 5.46 -6.81
C ILE A 383 -16.89 6.49 -7.22
N TYR A 384 -17.74 6.93 -6.29
CA TYR A 384 -18.76 7.93 -6.56
C TYR A 384 -18.15 9.24 -7.06
N ALA A 385 -17.08 9.70 -6.43
CA ALA A 385 -16.37 10.90 -6.85
C ALA A 385 -15.78 10.74 -8.27
N ILE A 386 -15.15 9.60 -8.55
CA ILE A 386 -14.61 9.28 -9.88
C ILE A 386 -15.72 9.31 -10.94
N GLU A 387 -16.86 8.70 -10.67
CA GLU A 387 -17.94 8.55 -11.64
C GLU A 387 -18.76 9.81 -11.86
N ASN A 388 -18.95 10.62 -10.84
CA ASN A 388 -19.85 11.78 -10.89
C ASN A 388 -19.14 13.13 -11.01
N TYR A 389 -17.90 13.25 -10.52
CA TYR A 389 -17.17 14.51 -10.59
C TYR A 389 -16.10 14.53 -11.68
N SER A 390 -16.09 13.51 -12.58
CA SER A 390 -15.13 13.37 -13.67
C SER A 390 -13.73 13.77 -13.20
N PHE A 391 -12.96 12.83 -12.71
CA PHE A 391 -11.51 13.03 -12.68
C PHE A 391 -11.11 13.31 -14.12
N LEU A 392 -10.82 14.57 -14.39
CA LEU A 392 -10.46 15.03 -15.72
C LEU A 392 -9.24 14.24 -16.17
N LYS A 393 -9.33 13.59 -17.32
CA LYS A 393 -8.19 12.94 -17.94
C LYS A 393 -7.11 14.00 -18.19
N GLU A 394 -5.87 13.62 -18.12
CA GLU A 394 -4.77 14.55 -18.38
C GLU A 394 -4.92 15.21 -19.76
N SER A 395 -5.43 14.47 -20.75
CA SER A 395 -5.77 15.00 -22.07
C SER A 395 -6.87 16.07 -22.04
N GLU A 396 -7.87 15.90 -21.17
CA GLU A 396 -8.95 16.89 -20.97
C GLU A 396 -8.45 18.11 -20.22
N ILE A 397 -7.61 17.90 -19.20
CA ILE A 397 -6.95 19.00 -18.47
C ILE A 397 -6.08 19.82 -19.45
N LYS A 398 -5.29 19.18 -20.31
CA LYS A 398 -4.50 19.86 -21.34
C LYS A 398 -5.36 20.66 -22.31
N LYS A 399 -6.55 20.13 -22.69
CA LYS A 399 -7.53 20.87 -23.50
C LYS A 399 -8.10 22.07 -22.74
N ILE A 400 -8.48 21.90 -21.48
CA ILE A 400 -8.97 22.99 -20.63
C ILE A 400 -7.90 24.08 -20.49
N ILE A 401 -6.66 23.71 -20.19
CA ILE A 401 -5.53 24.63 -20.06
C ILE A 401 -5.35 25.41 -21.35
N LYS A 402 -5.36 24.74 -22.51
CA LYS A 402 -5.18 25.38 -23.83
C LYS A 402 -6.36 26.30 -24.15
N ASN A 403 -7.58 25.80 -24.06
CA ASN A 403 -8.78 26.54 -24.47
C ASN A 403 -9.08 27.74 -23.57
N LYS A 404 -8.82 27.61 -22.26
CA LYS A 404 -8.99 28.68 -21.26
C LYS A 404 -7.72 29.50 -21.04
N LYS A 405 -6.64 29.23 -21.79
CA LYS A 405 -5.33 29.91 -21.66
C LYS A 405 -4.78 29.95 -20.24
N LEU A 406 -4.98 28.85 -19.48
CA LEU A 406 -4.66 28.81 -18.05
C LEU A 406 -3.15 28.85 -17.74
N HIS A 407 -2.28 28.83 -18.74
CA HIS A 407 -0.86 29.17 -18.62
C HIS A 407 -0.64 30.65 -18.28
N ILE A 408 -1.65 31.52 -18.49
CA ILE A 408 -1.68 32.90 -18.06
C ILE A 408 -2.20 32.93 -16.62
N HIS A 409 -1.42 33.49 -15.73
CA HIS A 409 -1.72 33.43 -14.27
C HIS A 409 -3.09 34.06 -13.93
N GLU A 410 -3.46 35.16 -14.52
CA GLU A 410 -4.74 35.83 -14.30
C GLU A 410 -5.93 34.95 -14.71
N GLU A 411 -5.86 34.33 -15.90
CA GLU A 411 -6.89 33.39 -16.37
C GLU A 411 -7.03 32.17 -15.46
N LEU A 412 -5.90 31.65 -14.94
CA LEU A 412 -5.92 30.56 -13.97
C LEU A 412 -6.62 30.99 -12.66
N GLN A 413 -6.33 32.21 -12.15
CA GLN A 413 -6.97 32.71 -10.94
C GLN A 413 -8.48 32.86 -11.11
N ASN A 414 -8.93 33.44 -12.24
CA ASN A 414 -10.35 33.57 -12.57
C ASN A 414 -11.01 32.20 -12.68
N PHE A 415 -10.39 31.26 -13.38
CA PHE A 415 -10.89 29.89 -13.51
C PHE A 415 -11.03 29.21 -12.15
N ILE A 416 -10.02 29.30 -11.26
CA ILE A 416 -10.10 28.73 -9.91
C ILE A 416 -11.27 29.35 -9.14
N LYS A 417 -11.44 30.68 -9.20
CA LYS A 417 -12.50 31.40 -8.48
C LYS A 417 -13.90 30.96 -8.91
N GLU A 418 -14.14 30.84 -10.20
CA GLU A 418 -15.46 30.53 -10.79
C GLU A 418 -15.77 29.03 -10.80
N SER A 419 -14.76 28.17 -10.84
CA SER A 419 -14.95 26.74 -10.98
C SER A 419 -15.62 26.12 -9.77
N LYS A 420 -16.50 25.14 -10.01
CA LYS A 420 -17.11 24.26 -8.99
C LYS A 420 -16.31 22.96 -8.79
N LEU A 421 -15.20 22.79 -9.49
CA LEU A 421 -14.35 21.62 -9.33
C LEU A 421 -13.78 21.53 -7.90
N PRO A 422 -13.59 20.32 -7.37
CA PRO A 422 -12.98 20.13 -6.06
C PRO A 422 -11.51 20.55 -6.04
N PHE A 423 -10.98 20.81 -4.86
CA PHE A 423 -9.58 21.22 -4.64
C PHE A 423 -8.58 20.31 -5.39
N VAL A 424 -8.78 19.00 -5.36
CA VAL A 424 -7.90 18.00 -6.01
C VAL A 424 -7.76 18.24 -7.51
N GLU A 425 -8.89 18.47 -8.20
CA GLU A 425 -8.87 18.74 -9.65
C GLU A 425 -8.29 20.11 -9.97
N LEU A 426 -8.64 21.11 -9.17
CA LEU A 426 -8.12 22.46 -9.35
C LEU A 426 -6.60 22.52 -9.09
N SER A 427 -6.10 21.81 -8.09
CA SER A 427 -4.66 21.73 -7.80
C SER A 427 -3.92 21.03 -8.94
N LYS A 428 -4.50 19.94 -9.50
CA LYS A 428 -3.92 19.24 -10.65
C LYS A 428 -3.89 20.12 -11.91
N ILE A 429 -4.97 20.86 -12.19
CA ILE A 429 -5.02 21.81 -13.30
C ILE A 429 -3.98 22.91 -13.11
N ALA A 430 -3.91 23.51 -11.93
CA ALA A 430 -2.97 24.59 -11.63
C ALA A 430 -1.52 24.15 -11.75
N GLU A 431 -1.20 22.95 -11.29
CA GLU A 431 0.13 22.36 -11.42
C GLU A 431 0.51 22.13 -12.89
N LEU A 432 -0.42 21.54 -13.68
CA LEU A 432 -0.18 21.27 -15.11
C LEU A 432 -0.19 22.53 -15.97
N ALA A 433 -0.83 23.61 -15.53
CA ALA A 433 -0.82 24.92 -16.18
C ALA A 433 0.48 25.69 -15.95
N ASN A 434 1.25 25.34 -14.91
CA ASN A 434 2.52 26.00 -14.61
C ASN A 434 3.58 25.66 -15.64
N SER A 435 3.92 26.63 -16.51
CA SER A 435 4.91 26.48 -17.59
C SER A 435 6.34 26.24 -17.08
N GLN A 436 6.66 26.69 -15.88
CA GLN A 436 7.99 26.52 -15.29
C GLN A 436 8.23 25.12 -14.69
N ARG A 437 7.18 24.31 -14.58
CA ARG A 437 7.24 22.94 -14.04
C ARG A 437 8.30 22.05 -14.70
N LEU A 438 8.42 22.11 -16.01
CA LEU A 438 9.40 21.31 -16.77
C LEU A 438 10.84 21.71 -16.48
N ASN A 439 11.05 22.98 -16.12
CA ASN A 439 12.38 23.53 -15.82
C ASN A 439 12.83 23.22 -14.38
N THR A 440 11.88 23.00 -13.45
CA THR A 440 12.18 22.77 -12.02
C THR A 440 12.09 21.31 -11.59
N ALA A 441 11.80 20.39 -12.52
CA ALA A 441 11.54 18.97 -12.21
C ALA A 441 10.58 18.79 -11.01
N ALA A 442 9.61 19.71 -10.87
CA ALA A 442 8.57 19.65 -9.86
C ALA A 442 7.47 18.68 -10.31
N TYR A 443 7.27 17.63 -9.55
CA TYR A 443 6.30 16.59 -9.85
C TYR A 443 5.04 16.74 -9.00
N TYR A 444 3.87 16.62 -9.66
CA TYR A 444 2.58 16.66 -8.96
C TYR A 444 2.48 15.56 -7.92
N THR A 445 2.34 15.97 -6.66
CA THR A 445 2.08 15.05 -5.54
C THR A 445 0.59 14.80 -5.46
N ASN A 446 0.13 13.63 -5.86
CA ASN A 446 -1.29 13.28 -5.77
C ASN A 446 -1.75 13.15 -4.30
N GLN A 447 -3.06 13.17 -4.07
CA GLN A 447 -3.64 13.16 -2.73
C GLN A 447 -3.30 11.90 -1.93
N GLU A 448 -3.19 10.77 -2.59
CA GLU A 448 -2.83 9.52 -1.92
C GLU A 448 -1.39 9.54 -1.41
N LEU A 449 -0.45 9.98 -2.26
CA LEU A 449 0.96 10.09 -1.89
C LEU A 449 1.15 11.07 -0.73
N SER A 450 0.55 12.27 -0.82
CA SER A 450 0.61 13.26 0.25
C SER A 450 -0.04 12.75 1.55
N PHE A 451 -1.17 12.07 1.45
CA PHE A 451 -1.82 11.45 2.62
C PHE A 451 -0.92 10.40 3.28
N ASN A 452 -0.30 9.51 2.51
CA ASN A 452 0.58 8.47 3.03
C ASN A 452 1.81 9.05 3.73
N VAL A 453 2.42 10.07 3.14
CA VAL A 453 3.58 10.78 3.74
C VAL A 453 3.17 11.48 5.03
N VAL A 454 2.07 12.23 5.03
CA VAL A 454 1.56 12.91 6.22
C VAL A 454 1.16 11.90 7.29
N ASN A 455 0.48 10.81 6.93
CA ASN A 455 0.05 9.79 7.89
C ASN A 455 1.22 9.09 8.58
N SER A 456 2.35 8.94 7.88
CA SER A 456 3.60 8.40 8.42
C SER A 456 4.43 9.45 9.19
N ALA A 457 4.07 10.73 9.20
CA ALA A 457 4.70 11.76 10.00
C ALA A 457 4.43 11.58 11.52
N PRO A 458 5.21 12.18 12.44
CA PRO A 458 5.08 11.93 13.87
C PRO A 458 3.74 12.35 14.46
N GLU A 459 3.32 11.67 15.52
CA GLU A 459 2.25 12.07 16.43
C GLU A 459 2.83 12.92 17.58
N PHE A 460 2.15 14.00 17.94
CA PHE A 460 2.60 14.92 18.99
C PHE A 460 1.68 14.86 20.23
N LYS A 461 1.50 13.66 20.81
CA LYS A 461 0.50 13.39 21.86
C LYS A 461 0.51 14.35 23.07
N ASN A 462 1.68 14.86 23.46
CA ASN A 462 1.86 15.68 24.66
C ASN A 462 2.24 17.14 24.35
N LYS A 463 2.00 17.60 23.11
CA LYS A 463 2.39 18.92 22.68
C LYS A 463 1.17 19.70 22.20
N GLY A 464 0.85 20.82 22.85
CA GLY A 464 -0.29 21.67 22.47
C GLY A 464 -0.05 22.44 21.17
N ILE A 465 1.14 23.04 21.03
CA ILE A 465 1.55 23.86 19.89
C ILE A 465 2.61 23.13 19.09
N ILE A 466 2.44 23.04 17.77
CA ILE A 466 3.40 22.45 16.84
C ILE A 466 3.75 23.43 15.72
N HIS A 467 5.05 23.46 15.36
CA HIS A 467 5.57 24.24 14.25
C HIS A 467 5.91 23.32 13.08
N ILE A 468 5.26 23.52 11.95
CA ILE A 468 5.44 22.72 10.72
C ILE A 468 5.97 23.62 9.61
N LEU A 469 6.90 23.10 8.81
CA LEU A 469 7.38 23.76 7.60
C LEU A 469 7.16 22.86 6.38
N GLU A 470 6.59 23.43 5.33
CA GLU A 470 6.57 22.88 3.98
C GLU A 470 7.46 23.74 3.06
N PRO A 471 8.67 23.27 2.72
CA PRO A 471 9.71 24.14 2.13
C PRO A 471 9.61 24.33 0.60
N SER A 472 8.65 23.66 -0.06
CA SER A 472 8.38 23.74 -1.50
C SER A 472 6.92 23.44 -1.76
N VAL A 473 6.05 24.36 -1.28
CA VAL A 473 4.64 24.07 -1.14
C VAL A 473 3.88 23.93 -2.47
N GLY A 474 4.34 24.57 -3.54
CA GLY A 474 3.66 24.57 -4.83
C GLY A 474 2.19 24.96 -4.71
N VAL A 475 1.31 24.06 -5.12
CA VAL A 475 -0.15 24.23 -5.01
C VAL A 475 -0.75 23.68 -3.71
N GLY A 476 0.08 23.23 -2.75
CA GLY A 476 -0.35 22.83 -1.40
C GLY A 476 -0.97 21.46 -1.27
N ASN A 477 -0.49 20.47 -2.02
CA ASN A 477 -1.07 19.13 -2.03
C ASN A 477 -0.99 18.38 -0.68
N PHE A 478 -0.06 18.75 0.22
CA PHE A 478 0.05 18.17 1.57
C PHE A 478 -0.95 18.78 2.56
N LEU A 479 -1.40 20.02 2.33
CA LEU A 479 -2.18 20.78 3.31
C LEU A 479 -3.48 20.08 3.74
N PRO A 480 -4.32 19.54 2.85
CA PRO A 480 -5.53 18.86 3.27
C PRO A 480 -5.28 17.71 4.24
N SER A 481 -4.21 16.94 4.00
CA SER A 481 -3.81 15.83 4.87
C SER A 481 -3.23 16.30 6.21
N LEU A 482 -2.48 17.41 6.22
CA LEU A 482 -1.98 18.04 7.45
C LEU A 482 -3.15 18.56 8.29
N PHE A 483 -4.15 19.23 7.67
CA PHE A 483 -5.35 19.69 8.36
C PHE A 483 -6.12 18.56 9.02
N GLN A 484 -6.20 17.41 8.36
CA GLN A 484 -6.87 16.22 8.90
C GLN A 484 -6.09 15.61 10.06
N LYS A 485 -4.76 15.48 9.93
CA LYS A 485 -3.93 14.79 10.91
C LYS A 485 -3.78 15.57 12.21
N TYR A 486 -3.51 16.87 12.11
CA TYR A 486 -3.18 17.72 13.27
C TYR A 486 -4.34 18.62 13.73
N ASN A 487 -5.58 18.20 13.49
CA ASN A 487 -6.79 18.94 13.83
C ASN A 487 -7.03 19.16 15.34
N LYS A 488 -6.28 18.45 16.20
CA LYS A 488 -6.35 18.55 17.67
C LYS A 488 -5.23 19.41 18.28
N HIS A 489 -4.34 19.98 17.47
CA HIS A 489 -3.19 20.77 17.91
C HIS A 489 -3.33 22.22 17.43
N GLU A 490 -2.77 23.17 18.15
CA GLU A 490 -2.53 24.50 17.58
C GLU A 490 -1.32 24.43 16.65
N VAL A 491 -1.51 24.73 15.37
CA VAL A 491 -0.50 24.53 14.33
C VAL A 491 -0.05 25.85 13.73
N PHE A 492 1.24 26.16 13.85
CA PHE A 492 1.90 27.22 13.08
C PHE A 492 2.56 26.56 11.86
N LEU A 493 2.00 26.83 10.69
CA LEU A 493 2.42 26.24 9.42
C LEU A 493 3.09 27.31 8.55
N ASP A 494 4.41 27.24 8.43
CA ASP A 494 5.15 28.04 7.46
C ASP A 494 5.17 27.28 6.12
N VAL A 495 4.79 27.95 5.04
CA VAL A 495 4.82 27.40 3.66
C VAL A 495 5.69 28.28 2.80
N ILE A 496 6.75 27.71 2.24
CA ILE A 496 7.73 28.41 1.42
C ILE A 496 7.58 27.99 -0.05
N ASP A 497 7.66 28.95 -0.94
CA ASP A 497 7.88 28.71 -2.37
C ASP A 497 8.64 29.88 -2.98
N ILE A 498 9.61 29.58 -3.86
CA ILE A 498 10.37 30.59 -4.59
C ILE A 498 9.49 31.32 -5.62
N ASN A 499 8.44 30.65 -6.09
CA ASN A 499 7.53 31.18 -7.09
C ASN A 499 6.35 31.90 -6.43
N LYS A 500 6.31 33.23 -6.55
CA LYS A 500 5.24 34.10 -6.02
C LYS A 500 3.86 33.76 -6.61
N GLU A 501 3.79 33.35 -7.86
CA GLU A 501 2.53 32.97 -8.53
C GLU A 501 1.98 31.67 -7.97
N SER A 502 2.84 30.71 -7.63
CA SER A 502 2.43 29.47 -6.95
C SER A 502 1.76 29.78 -5.61
N LEU A 503 2.32 30.67 -4.81
CA LEU A 503 1.73 31.09 -3.53
C LEU A 503 0.39 31.83 -3.69
N LYS A 504 0.23 32.66 -4.72
CA LYS A 504 -1.05 33.29 -5.05
C LYS A 504 -2.09 32.23 -5.45
N THR A 505 -1.68 31.26 -6.25
CA THR A 505 -2.53 30.15 -6.68
C THR A 505 -2.94 29.30 -5.48
N LEU A 506 -2.01 28.97 -4.60
CA LEU A 506 -2.29 28.27 -3.35
C LEU A 506 -3.34 28.99 -2.50
N LYS A 507 -3.19 30.31 -2.29
CA LYS A 507 -4.18 31.12 -1.55
C LYS A 507 -5.59 31.03 -2.16
N SER A 508 -5.68 31.01 -3.49
CA SER A 508 -6.97 30.88 -4.20
C SER A 508 -7.55 29.46 -4.06
N LEU A 509 -6.73 28.44 -4.13
CA LEU A 509 -7.12 27.05 -3.92
C LEU A 509 -7.62 26.79 -2.50
N LEU A 510 -6.94 27.36 -1.50
CA LEU A 510 -7.31 27.21 -0.08
C LEU A 510 -8.70 27.79 0.24
N ARG A 511 -9.20 28.76 -0.55
CA ARG A 511 -10.60 29.25 -0.43
C ARG A 511 -11.65 28.20 -0.82
N LYS A 512 -11.24 27.12 -1.49
CA LYS A 512 -12.15 26.03 -1.89
C LYS A 512 -12.31 24.93 -0.84
N ILE A 513 -11.50 24.97 0.23
CA ILE A 513 -11.56 24.02 1.34
C ILE A 513 -11.69 24.76 2.67
N LYS A 514 -12.26 24.07 3.66
CA LYS A 514 -12.35 24.60 5.02
C LYS A 514 -11.01 24.44 5.72
N ILE A 515 -10.30 25.53 5.97
CA ILE A 515 -9.12 25.53 6.83
C ILE A 515 -9.58 25.42 8.28
N PRO A 516 -9.06 24.47 9.07
CA PRO A 516 -9.41 24.38 10.50
C PRO A 516 -8.90 25.61 11.29
N ASN A 517 -9.68 26.09 12.25
CA ASN A 517 -9.37 27.31 13.02
C ASN A 517 -8.06 27.20 13.85
N ASN A 518 -7.61 26.00 14.13
CA ASN A 518 -6.37 25.72 14.87
C ASN A 518 -5.10 25.83 14.00
N PHE A 519 -5.23 26.12 12.69
CA PHE A 519 -4.10 26.33 11.79
C PHE A 519 -3.86 27.83 11.54
N LYS A 520 -2.62 28.27 11.80
CA LYS A 520 -2.10 29.60 11.44
C LYS A 520 -1.07 29.41 10.32
N ILE A 521 -1.44 29.80 9.09
CA ILE A 521 -0.60 29.58 7.90
C ILE A 521 0.13 30.86 7.55
N ASN A 522 1.46 30.79 7.49
CA ASN A 522 2.32 31.87 7.04
C ASN A 522 2.90 31.54 5.65
N PHE A 523 2.73 32.44 4.69
CA PHE A 523 3.14 32.26 3.30
C PHE A 523 4.42 33.05 3.06
N ILE A 524 5.51 32.37 2.73
CA ILE A 524 6.84 32.93 2.58
C ILE A 524 7.28 32.77 1.14
N ASN A 525 7.55 33.88 0.44
CA ASN A 525 8.05 33.87 -0.91
C ASN A 525 9.57 34.10 -0.90
N GLU A 526 10.30 33.03 -0.70
CA GLU A 526 11.77 33.02 -0.65
C GLU A 526 12.33 31.71 -1.19
N ASP A 527 13.61 31.70 -1.52
CA ASP A 527 14.36 30.46 -1.74
C ASP A 527 14.59 29.77 -0.38
N PHE A 528 14.07 28.57 -0.23
CA PHE A 528 14.22 27.80 1.01
C PHE A 528 15.69 27.64 1.41
N ILE A 529 16.61 27.46 0.45
CA ILE A 529 18.04 27.27 0.78
C ILE A 529 18.63 28.53 1.41
N LEU A 530 18.24 29.70 0.91
CA LEU A 530 18.72 30.99 1.38
C LEU A 530 17.91 31.55 2.57
N PHE A 531 16.72 31.05 2.80
CA PHE A 531 15.81 31.46 3.84
C PHE A 531 16.50 31.45 5.21
N LYS A 532 16.55 32.63 5.87
CA LYS A 532 17.10 32.80 7.22
C LYS A 532 16.02 32.40 8.24
N ASN A 533 16.32 31.41 9.06
CA ASN A 533 15.39 30.93 10.05
C ASN A 533 16.02 30.86 11.44
N GLU A 534 15.32 31.39 12.41
CA GLU A 534 15.69 31.36 13.84
C GLU A 534 14.90 30.27 14.61
N LYS A 535 13.94 29.59 13.96
CA LYS A 535 13.04 28.62 14.60
C LYS A 535 13.51 27.19 14.36
N ASN A 536 13.33 26.33 15.34
CA ASN A 536 13.39 24.88 15.16
C ASN A 536 11.99 24.33 14.90
N TYR A 537 11.78 23.72 13.72
CA TYR A 537 10.50 23.11 13.38
C TYR A 537 10.34 21.73 14.02
N ASP A 538 9.14 21.43 14.48
CA ASP A 538 8.80 20.11 14.99
C ASP A 538 8.69 19.09 13.87
N LEU A 539 8.24 19.54 12.68
CA LEU A 539 8.14 18.74 11.47
C LEU A 539 8.47 19.58 10.23
N ILE A 540 9.35 19.07 9.40
CA ILE A 540 9.52 19.55 8.03
C ILE A 540 9.01 18.47 7.09
N ILE A 541 8.09 18.82 6.20
CA ILE A 541 7.40 17.86 5.33
C ILE A 541 7.23 18.46 3.93
N GLY A 542 7.41 17.64 2.88
CA GLY A 542 7.22 18.12 1.52
C GLY A 542 7.75 17.19 0.44
N ASN A 543 7.65 17.66 -0.79
CA ASN A 543 8.22 17.05 -1.98
C ASN A 543 9.24 18.02 -2.60
N PRO A 544 10.49 18.02 -2.14
CA PRO A 544 11.54 18.89 -2.68
C PRO A 544 11.80 18.62 -4.17
N PRO A 545 12.25 19.61 -4.95
CA PRO A 545 12.62 19.42 -6.35
C PRO A 545 13.83 18.51 -6.53
N PHE A 546 13.83 17.67 -7.59
CA PHE A 546 14.88 16.66 -7.87
C PHE A 546 15.83 17.07 -8.99
N GLU A 547 15.87 18.34 -9.38
CA GLU A 547 16.68 18.79 -10.49
C GLU A 547 18.18 18.80 -10.16
N ASN A 548 19.00 18.60 -11.21
CA ASN A 548 20.43 18.83 -11.13
C ASN A 548 20.73 20.29 -11.39
N LEU A 549 21.49 20.90 -10.50
CA LEU A 549 21.88 22.30 -10.57
C LEU A 549 23.03 22.54 -11.58
N LYS A 550 23.03 23.71 -12.19
CA LYS A 550 24.18 24.19 -12.98
C LYS A 550 25.30 24.64 -12.03
N LYS A 551 26.52 24.69 -12.54
CA LYS A 551 27.71 25.07 -11.71
C LYS A 551 27.55 26.45 -11.07
N GLU A 552 26.96 27.37 -11.77
CA GLU A 552 26.72 28.76 -11.30
C GLU A 552 25.75 28.77 -10.10
N GLN A 553 24.68 28.00 -10.14
CA GLN A 553 23.71 27.87 -9.06
C GLN A 553 24.34 27.21 -7.83
N ILE A 554 25.16 26.17 -8.06
CA ILE A 554 25.88 25.48 -6.98
C ILE A 554 26.81 26.46 -6.28
N SER A 555 27.55 27.29 -7.01
CA SER A 555 28.48 28.27 -6.45
C SER A 555 27.78 29.29 -5.57
N VAL A 556 26.61 29.80 -5.96
CA VAL A 556 25.79 30.70 -5.16
C VAL A 556 25.41 30.07 -3.82
N TYR A 557 24.86 28.84 -3.86
CA TYR A 557 24.45 28.15 -2.64
C TYR A 557 25.63 27.77 -1.74
N GLN A 558 26.76 27.40 -2.29
CA GLN A 558 27.97 27.10 -1.52
C GLN A 558 28.57 28.31 -0.85
N TYR A 559 28.57 29.47 -1.54
CA TYR A 559 29.04 30.71 -0.99
C TYR A 559 28.19 31.23 0.16
N GLU A 560 26.87 31.26 -0.02
CA GLU A 560 25.90 31.76 0.96
C GLU A 560 25.70 30.80 2.14
N LYS A 561 25.93 29.50 1.94
CA LYS A 561 25.66 28.47 2.95
C LYS A 561 26.74 27.37 2.94
N PRO A 562 27.89 27.64 3.60
CA PRO A 562 29.03 26.70 3.60
C PRO A 562 28.78 25.34 4.25
N PHE A 563 27.68 25.18 5.02
CA PHE A 563 27.23 23.88 5.55
C PHE A 563 26.64 22.96 4.47
N VAL A 564 26.38 23.48 3.29
CA VAL A 564 25.86 22.68 2.20
C VAL A 564 27.01 21.93 1.54
N ASN A 565 26.76 20.68 1.31
CA ASN A 565 27.60 19.69 0.70
C ASN A 565 28.41 20.22 -0.49
N SER A 566 29.74 20.18 -0.43
CA SER A 566 30.65 20.65 -1.47
C SER A 566 30.56 19.86 -2.79
N TYR A 567 29.95 18.69 -2.79
CA TYR A 567 29.81 17.81 -3.95
C TYR A 567 28.37 17.64 -4.43
N ALA A 568 27.39 18.21 -3.74
CA ALA A 568 26.00 18.12 -4.14
C ALA A 568 25.78 18.77 -5.50
N LYS A 569 25.18 18.02 -6.42
CA LYS A 569 24.76 18.49 -7.75
C LYS A 569 23.26 18.51 -7.92
N ASN A 570 22.53 17.98 -6.96
CA ASN A 570 21.08 17.84 -6.99
C ASN A 570 20.43 18.74 -5.94
N LEU A 571 19.42 19.50 -6.34
CA LEU A 571 18.73 20.46 -5.47
C LEU A 571 18.11 19.79 -4.22
N TYR A 572 17.64 18.56 -4.37
CA TYR A 572 17.15 17.74 -3.26
C TYR A 572 18.15 17.64 -2.10
N SER A 573 19.44 17.45 -2.40
CA SER A 573 20.50 17.34 -1.38
C SER A 573 20.63 18.60 -0.52
N PHE A 574 20.45 19.78 -1.14
CA PHE A 574 20.45 21.06 -0.41
C PHE A 574 19.24 21.17 0.53
N PHE A 575 18.05 20.81 0.01
CA PHE A 575 16.82 20.77 0.83
C PHE A 575 16.94 19.82 1.99
N LEU A 576 17.41 18.60 1.77
CA LEU A 576 17.59 17.58 2.81
C LEU A 576 18.56 18.08 3.89
N THR A 577 19.72 18.60 3.48
CA THR A 577 20.74 19.07 4.42
C THR A 577 20.18 20.18 5.32
N LYS A 578 19.50 21.17 4.75
CA LYS A 578 18.91 22.26 5.54
C LYS A 578 17.78 21.77 6.43
N ALA A 579 16.92 20.90 5.93
CA ALA A 579 15.84 20.33 6.73
C ALA A 579 16.36 19.54 7.95
N LEU A 580 17.48 18.83 7.80
CA LEU A 580 18.12 18.08 8.90
C LEU A 580 18.78 19.00 9.97
N LEU A 581 19.05 20.26 9.62
CA LEU A 581 19.61 21.25 10.54
C LEU A 581 18.54 21.95 11.37
N ILE A 582 17.40 22.31 10.74
CA ILE A 582 16.37 23.15 11.37
C ILE A 582 15.12 22.37 11.77
N GLY A 583 15.03 21.09 11.45
CA GLY A 583 13.88 20.24 11.75
C GLY A 583 14.21 19.13 12.75
N LYS A 584 13.36 18.95 13.76
CA LYS A 584 13.42 17.81 14.69
C LYS A 584 13.02 16.51 14.01
N ASN A 585 12.02 16.58 13.13
CA ASN A 585 11.54 15.47 12.32
C ASN A 585 11.42 15.92 10.87
N VAL A 586 11.79 15.04 9.94
CA VAL A 586 11.75 15.31 8.50
C VAL A 586 11.00 14.19 7.79
N SER A 587 10.06 14.56 6.93
CA SER A 587 9.27 13.63 6.11
C SER A 587 9.27 14.10 4.67
N PHE A 588 10.16 13.58 3.85
CA PHE A 588 10.33 14.00 2.47
C PHE A 588 10.03 12.89 1.47
N ILE A 589 9.38 13.25 0.36
CA ILE A 589 9.44 12.46 -0.86
C ILE A 589 10.84 12.66 -1.43
N SER A 590 11.46 11.56 -1.82
CA SER A 590 12.86 11.50 -2.23
C SER A 590 13.01 10.66 -3.49
N PRO A 591 13.97 10.96 -4.37
CA PRO A 591 14.28 10.06 -5.46
C PRO A 591 14.83 8.73 -4.90
N LYS A 592 14.37 7.60 -5.41
CA LYS A 592 14.86 6.27 -4.97
C LYS A 592 16.37 6.10 -5.19
N ALA A 593 16.92 6.86 -6.16
CA ALA A 593 18.35 6.96 -6.41
C ALA A 593 19.15 7.40 -5.16
N LEU A 594 18.53 8.01 -4.15
CA LEU A 594 19.13 8.30 -2.85
C LEU A 594 19.76 7.05 -2.23
N LEU A 595 19.15 5.88 -2.42
CA LEU A 595 19.62 4.62 -1.81
C LEU A 595 20.92 4.11 -2.45
N GLU A 596 21.21 4.45 -3.71
CA GLU A 596 22.27 3.76 -4.46
C GLU A 596 23.20 4.65 -5.30
N SER A 597 22.74 5.82 -5.77
CA SER A 597 23.54 6.66 -6.66
C SER A 597 24.72 7.35 -5.95
N LYS A 598 25.82 7.50 -6.65
CA LYS A 598 26.99 8.29 -6.20
C LYS A 598 26.64 9.74 -5.94
N THR A 599 25.69 10.29 -6.68
CA THR A 599 25.23 11.69 -6.50
C THR A 599 24.76 11.98 -5.07
N PHE A 600 24.24 10.96 -4.39
CA PHE A 600 23.70 11.07 -3.04
C PHE A 600 24.57 10.39 -1.95
N LEU A 601 25.85 10.17 -2.23
CA LEU A 601 26.76 9.51 -1.26
C LEU A 601 26.81 10.29 0.06
N GLU A 602 27.07 11.59 -0.01
CA GLU A 602 27.15 12.45 1.17
C GLU A 602 25.82 12.63 1.90
N ASP A 603 24.70 12.58 1.17
CA ASP A 603 23.37 12.58 1.78
C ASP A 603 23.17 11.30 2.61
N ARG A 604 23.60 10.15 2.09
CA ARG A 604 23.59 8.91 2.85
C ARG A 604 24.48 8.96 4.10
N ASP A 605 25.66 9.57 3.99
CA ASP A 605 26.58 9.73 5.13
C ASP A 605 25.97 10.62 6.23
N LYS A 606 25.31 11.74 5.85
CA LYS A 606 24.59 12.60 6.79
C LYS A 606 23.41 11.86 7.46
N LEU A 607 22.71 11.05 6.70
CA LEU A 607 21.55 10.29 7.17
C LEU A 607 21.94 9.09 8.04
N ARG A 608 23.15 8.57 7.92
CA ARG A 608 23.68 7.42 8.69
C ARG A 608 23.54 7.63 10.20
N ASN A 609 23.81 8.83 10.66
CA ASN A 609 23.74 9.21 12.07
C ASN A 609 22.35 9.75 12.50
N LYS A 610 21.37 9.70 11.61
CA LYS A 610 19.98 10.09 11.92
C LYS A 610 19.13 8.85 12.16
N LYS A 611 18.08 8.99 12.95
CA LYS A 611 17.11 7.89 13.19
C LYS A 611 16.09 7.86 12.07
N ILE A 612 16.26 6.92 11.16
CA ILE A 612 15.29 6.64 10.10
C ILE A 612 14.18 5.79 10.69
N PHE A 613 12.98 6.35 10.74
CA PHE A 613 11.81 5.65 11.27
C PHE A 613 11.14 4.75 10.24
N LYS A 614 10.98 5.29 9.02
CA LYS A 614 10.27 4.58 7.94
C LYS A 614 10.83 4.99 6.58
N ILE A 615 10.89 4.01 5.69
CA ILE A 615 11.09 4.22 4.25
C ILE A 615 9.91 3.56 3.53
N THR A 616 9.14 4.34 2.76
CA THR A 616 8.10 3.81 1.89
C THR A 616 8.61 3.84 0.46
N ASP A 617 8.80 2.67 -0.14
CA ASP A 617 9.16 2.56 -1.57
C ASP A 617 7.90 2.57 -2.43
N TYR A 618 7.70 3.64 -3.16
CA TYR A 618 6.60 3.76 -4.13
C TYR A 618 6.95 3.20 -5.51
N GLY A 619 8.24 2.94 -5.79
CA GLY A 619 8.67 2.61 -7.13
C GLY A 619 8.23 3.66 -8.15
N GLU A 620 7.62 3.22 -9.26
CA GLU A 620 7.04 4.10 -10.29
C GLU A 620 5.62 4.60 -9.96
N PHE A 621 4.98 4.07 -8.90
CA PHE A 621 3.63 4.45 -8.52
C PHE A 621 3.54 5.85 -7.88
N GLY A 622 4.66 6.43 -7.47
CA GLY A 622 4.69 7.74 -6.81
C GLY A 622 4.17 8.87 -7.68
N PHE A 623 4.55 8.90 -8.96
CA PHE A 623 4.16 9.96 -9.89
C PHE A 623 3.65 9.38 -11.22
N LYS A 624 2.37 9.58 -11.51
CA LYS A 624 1.75 9.12 -12.77
C LYS A 624 2.39 9.80 -13.98
N GLY A 625 2.74 9.02 -14.99
CA GLY A 625 3.30 9.52 -16.25
C GLY A 625 4.75 9.99 -16.19
N VAL A 626 5.42 9.88 -15.04
CA VAL A 626 6.82 10.25 -14.89
C VAL A 626 7.65 8.99 -14.63
N LYS A 627 8.73 8.83 -15.39
CA LYS A 627 9.63 7.67 -15.30
C LYS A 627 10.68 7.85 -14.18
N VAL A 628 10.23 8.24 -12.97
CA VAL A 628 11.09 8.43 -11.80
C VAL A 628 10.60 7.54 -10.67
N GLU A 629 11.47 6.71 -10.13
CA GLU A 629 11.18 5.94 -8.92
C GLU A 629 11.41 6.80 -7.68
N THR A 630 10.47 6.70 -6.74
CA THR A 630 10.46 7.52 -5.54
C THR A 630 10.27 6.71 -4.27
N ILE A 631 10.80 7.25 -3.19
CA ILE A 631 10.58 6.78 -1.83
C ILE A 631 10.04 7.94 -0.97
N ALA A 632 9.35 7.64 0.12
CA ALA A 632 9.23 8.59 1.22
C ALA A 632 10.20 8.22 2.33
N LEU A 633 10.94 9.20 2.81
CA LEU A 633 11.91 9.05 3.89
C LEU A 633 11.39 9.80 5.12
N HIS A 634 11.24 9.07 6.24
CA HIS A 634 10.78 9.63 7.51
C HIS A 634 11.90 9.51 8.55
N ILE A 635 12.42 10.66 8.97
CA ILE A 635 13.45 10.80 10.00
C ILE A 635 12.76 11.34 11.25
N ARG A 636 12.96 10.69 12.39
CA ARG A 636 12.35 11.07 13.66
C ARG A 636 13.39 11.21 14.75
N ASN A 637 13.18 12.16 15.63
CA ASN A 637 13.99 12.31 16.86
C ASN A 637 13.43 11.40 17.96
N ILE A 638 13.53 10.07 17.75
CA ILE A 638 13.09 9.04 18.72
C ILE A 638 14.12 7.92 18.79
N ASN A 639 14.19 7.24 19.92
CA ASN A 639 15.03 6.05 20.06
C ASN A 639 14.23 4.79 19.66
N PHE A 640 14.24 4.46 18.36
CA PHE A 640 13.63 3.27 17.81
C PHE A 640 14.65 2.52 16.95
N PRO A 641 14.97 1.25 17.27
CA PRO A 641 16.10 0.54 16.65
C PRO A 641 15.80 0.03 15.24
N PHE A 642 14.54 -0.02 14.83
CA PHE A 642 14.12 -0.59 13.57
C PHE A 642 13.65 0.50 12.60
N VAL A 643 13.82 0.22 11.31
CA VAL A 643 13.23 0.97 10.19
C VAL A 643 12.06 0.16 9.66
N GLU A 644 10.90 0.77 9.57
CA GLU A 644 9.77 0.21 8.85
C GLU A 644 9.99 0.40 7.34
N ILE A 645 10.05 -0.69 6.58
CA ILE A 645 10.13 -0.68 5.12
C ILE A 645 8.77 -1.07 4.57
N GLU A 646 8.07 -0.13 3.97
CA GLU A 646 6.81 -0.36 3.24
C GLU A 646 7.08 -0.33 1.75
N SER A 647 6.79 -1.42 1.04
CA SER A 647 7.03 -1.54 -0.39
C SER A 647 5.73 -1.65 -1.17
N TYR A 648 5.45 -0.69 -2.01
CA TYR A 648 4.35 -0.74 -2.97
C TYR A 648 4.63 -1.74 -4.11
N PRO A 649 5.84 -1.78 -4.71
CA PRO A 649 6.16 -2.78 -5.72
C PRO A 649 6.07 -4.22 -5.22
N LEU A 650 6.50 -4.51 -3.99
CA LEU A 650 6.48 -5.86 -3.42
C LEU A 650 5.27 -6.13 -2.52
N GLN A 651 4.39 -5.16 -2.32
CA GLN A 651 3.18 -5.25 -1.51
C GLN A 651 3.41 -5.83 -0.10
N LYS A 652 4.50 -5.39 0.56
CA LYS A 652 4.89 -5.89 1.89
C LYS A 652 5.36 -4.79 2.82
N ILE A 653 5.28 -5.07 4.12
CA ILE A 653 5.85 -4.26 5.18
C ILE A 653 6.82 -5.14 5.98
N GLU A 654 8.03 -4.65 6.19
CA GLU A 654 9.08 -5.33 6.96
C GLU A 654 9.70 -4.35 7.97
N PHE A 655 10.18 -4.88 9.09
CA PHE A 655 10.94 -4.12 10.09
C PHE A 655 12.36 -4.63 10.12
N LYS A 656 13.34 -3.74 9.90
CA LYS A 656 14.77 -4.10 9.86
C LYS A 656 15.57 -3.15 10.75
N LYS A 657 16.61 -3.67 11.37
CA LYS A 657 17.57 -2.81 12.08
C LYS A 657 18.20 -1.83 11.10
N GLN A 658 18.37 -0.56 11.48
CA GLN A 658 18.94 0.45 10.59
C GLN A 658 20.35 0.05 10.10
N GLY A 659 21.21 -0.47 10.97
CA GLY A 659 22.54 -0.94 10.59
C GLY A 659 22.54 -2.17 9.66
N TYR A 660 21.43 -2.89 9.54
CA TYR A 660 21.29 -3.98 8.56
C TYR A 660 20.99 -3.47 7.15
N ILE A 661 20.35 -2.31 7.05
CA ILE A 661 20.08 -1.62 5.78
C ILE A 661 21.29 -0.80 5.36
N ILE A 662 21.91 -0.11 6.34
CA ILE A 662 23.03 0.82 6.18
C ILE A 662 24.28 0.11 6.71
N ASP A 663 24.87 -0.70 5.85
CA ASP A 663 26.06 -1.50 6.19
C ASP A 663 27.25 -0.99 5.38
N ASP A 664 28.37 -0.70 6.05
CA ASP A 664 29.58 -0.12 5.46
C ASP A 664 30.28 -1.04 4.47
N ASP A 665 30.00 -2.34 4.54
CA ASP A 665 30.51 -3.32 3.59
C ASP A 665 29.94 -3.14 2.18
N PHE A 666 28.86 -2.32 2.02
CA PHE A 666 28.18 -2.11 0.76
C PHE A 666 28.18 -0.63 0.33
N PRO A 667 28.35 -0.35 -0.98
CA PRO A 667 28.35 1.03 -1.49
C PRO A 667 26.94 1.66 -1.55
N THR A 668 25.90 0.88 -1.25
CA THR A 668 24.49 1.28 -1.36
C THR A 668 23.70 0.85 -0.12
N TRP A 669 22.58 1.51 0.13
CA TRP A 669 21.64 1.06 1.16
C TRP A 669 20.76 -0.06 0.61
N LEU A 670 20.57 -1.13 1.38
CA LEU A 670 19.90 -2.35 0.97
C LEU A 670 18.58 -2.54 1.74
N ILE A 671 17.54 -1.77 1.37
CA ILE A 671 16.24 -1.82 2.08
C ILE A 671 15.55 -3.18 1.95
N TYR A 672 15.89 -3.97 0.93
CA TYR A 672 15.34 -5.30 0.69
C TYR A 672 16.30 -6.45 1.04
N ARG A 673 17.44 -6.15 1.68
CA ARG A 673 18.37 -7.16 2.17
C ARG A 673 17.63 -8.23 3.00
N ASN A 674 17.96 -9.49 2.78
CA ASN A 674 17.30 -10.64 3.40
C ASN A 674 18.29 -11.79 3.59
N SER A 675 17.85 -12.88 4.23
CA SER A 675 18.66 -14.06 4.51
C SER A 675 19.22 -14.73 3.24
N TYR A 676 18.50 -14.67 2.13
CA TYR A 676 18.99 -15.17 0.85
C TYR A 676 20.22 -14.38 0.39
N PHE A 677 20.12 -13.04 0.34
CA PHE A 677 21.26 -12.19 0.02
C PHE A 677 22.46 -12.49 0.95
N ASP A 678 22.20 -12.54 2.25
CA ASP A 678 23.24 -12.81 3.25
C ASP A 678 23.89 -14.17 3.09
N SER A 679 23.18 -15.18 2.59
CA SER A 679 23.73 -16.52 2.34
C SER A 679 24.86 -16.53 1.30
N TYR A 680 24.94 -15.49 0.46
CA TYR A 680 25.99 -15.32 -0.56
C TYR A 680 27.17 -14.49 -0.08
N LEU A 681 27.09 -13.74 1.03
CA LEU A 681 28.15 -12.85 1.49
C LEU A 681 29.49 -13.58 1.71
N LYS A 682 29.45 -14.79 2.26
CA LYS A 682 30.66 -15.62 2.48
C LYS A 682 31.13 -16.34 1.21
N LYS A 683 30.25 -16.47 0.21
CA LYS A 683 30.49 -17.26 -1.01
C LYS A 683 31.01 -16.43 -2.18
N ILE A 684 30.87 -15.10 -2.10
CA ILE A 684 31.19 -14.15 -3.18
C ILE A 684 32.30 -13.22 -2.74
N ASP A 685 33.30 -13.02 -3.62
CA ASP A 685 34.27 -11.93 -3.52
C ASP A 685 33.73 -10.74 -4.30
N PHE A 686 33.33 -9.68 -3.59
CA PHE A 686 32.77 -8.46 -4.18
C PHE A 686 33.83 -7.55 -4.80
N ASN A 687 33.42 -6.54 -5.53
CA ASN A 687 34.25 -5.46 -6.06
C ASN A 687 35.35 -5.94 -7.01
N GLN A 688 35.13 -7.01 -7.74
CA GLN A 688 36.12 -7.66 -8.61
C GLN A 688 36.19 -7.07 -10.01
N PHE A 689 35.15 -6.35 -10.44
CA PHE A 689 35.10 -5.78 -11.77
C PHE A 689 35.26 -4.26 -11.79
N MET A 690 35.84 -3.76 -12.88
CA MET A 690 35.67 -2.41 -13.37
C MET A 690 34.67 -2.42 -14.54
N VAL A 691 33.92 -1.33 -14.70
CA VAL A 691 32.92 -1.16 -15.75
C VAL A 691 33.25 0.04 -16.62
N MET A 692 33.05 -0.13 -17.92
CA MET A 692 33.21 0.93 -18.93
C MET A 692 32.03 0.91 -19.90
N ARG A 693 31.65 2.10 -20.39
CA ARG A 693 30.62 2.27 -21.42
C ARG A 693 31.12 3.17 -22.53
N ASP A 694 31.00 2.71 -23.74
CA ASP A 694 31.27 3.56 -24.91
C ASP A 694 29.97 4.22 -25.39
N ARG A 695 29.83 5.51 -25.11
CA ARG A 695 28.68 6.32 -25.55
C ARG A 695 28.91 7.07 -26.87
N ARG A 696 30.09 6.96 -27.47
CA ARG A 696 30.45 7.69 -28.70
C ARG A 696 29.98 6.96 -29.94
N LEU A 697 29.90 5.60 -29.88
CA LEU A 697 29.35 4.82 -30.96
C LEU A 697 27.83 5.02 -31.02
N THR A 698 27.39 5.68 -32.06
CA THR A 698 26.00 6.00 -32.34
C THR A 698 25.61 5.52 -33.73
N SER A 699 24.35 5.61 -34.12
CA SER A 699 23.85 5.22 -35.44
C SER A 699 24.59 5.91 -36.58
N LYS A 700 25.22 7.05 -36.34
CA LYS A 700 26.02 7.78 -37.34
C LYS A 700 27.32 7.03 -37.71
N ASN A 701 27.83 6.21 -36.85
CA ASN A 701 29.05 5.42 -37.02
C ASN A 701 28.80 4.04 -37.66
N TYR A 702 27.53 3.64 -37.84
CA TYR A 702 27.21 2.29 -38.25
C TYR A 702 27.27 2.11 -39.78
N SER A 703 27.80 0.94 -40.18
CA SER A 703 27.91 0.51 -41.56
C SER A 703 27.38 -0.91 -41.71
N LYS A 704 26.90 -1.27 -42.91
CA LYS A 704 26.50 -2.67 -43.20
C LYS A 704 27.71 -3.61 -43.31
N SER A 705 28.90 -3.05 -43.64
CA SER A 705 30.15 -3.81 -43.75
C SER A 705 31.26 -3.05 -43.03
N GLY A 706 32.13 -3.77 -42.32
CA GLY A 706 33.27 -3.20 -41.62
C GLY A 706 34.05 -4.26 -40.86
N LYS A 707 35.25 -3.93 -40.41
CA LYS A 707 36.17 -4.84 -39.73
C LYS A 707 35.64 -5.28 -38.38
N TYR A 708 34.94 -4.38 -37.67
CA TYR A 708 34.46 -4.65 -36.29
C TYR A 708 32.94 -4.70 -36.26
N LYS A 709 32.38 -5.82 -35.77
CA LYS A 709 30.93 -5.97 -35.55
C LYS A 709 30.54 -5.24 -34.28
N VAL A 710 29.37 -4.55 -34.29
CA VAL A 710 28.84 -3.82 -33.15
C VAL A 710 27.87 -4.70 -32.36
N ILE A 711 28.20 -4.94 -31.10
CA ILE A 711 27.31 -5.65 -30.19
C ILE A 711 26.47 -4.66 -29.40
N LYS A 712 25.16 -4.85 -29.41
CA LYS A 712 24.17 -4.11 -28.63
C LYS A 712 23.61 -4.98 -27.51
N SER A 713 22.94 -4.36 -26.55
CA SER A 713 22.26 -5.06 -25.44
C SER A 713 21.37 -6.22 -25.91
N LYS A 714 20.65 -6.05 -27.04
CA LYS A 714 19.79 -7.10 -27.62
C LYS A 714 20.54 -8.36 -28.08
N ASN A 715 21.81 -8.20 -28.43
CA ASN A 715 22.64 -9.32 -28.92
C ASN A 715 23.19 -10.19 -27.76
N ILE A 716 23.10 -9.72 -26.51
CA ILE A 716 23.66 -10.43 -25.34
C ILE A 716 22.60 -11.42 -24.81
N GLY A 717 22.79 -12.69 -25.02
CA GLY A 717 22.00 -13.79 -24.48
C GLY A 717 22.58 -14.34 -23.18
N TYR A 718 22.03 -15.44 -22.71
CA TYR A 718 22.55 -16.17 -21.53
C TYR A 718 23.72 -17.07 -21.97
N GLY A 719 24.93 -16.66 -21.63
CA GLY A 719 26.15 -17.39 -21.95
C GLY A 719 26.56 -17.35 -23.42
N GLN A 720 25.82 -16.67 -24.30
CA GLN A 720 26.10 -16.59 -25.73
C GLN A 720 25.75 -15.22 -26.32
N ILE A 721 26.29 -14.92 -27.48
CA ILE A 721 25.96 -13.73 -28.26
C ILE A 721 25.12 -14.15 -29.47
N ASN A 722 23.93 -13.58 -29.59
CA ASN A 722 23.05 -13.79 -30.72
C ASN A 722 23.29 -12.70 -31.76
N MET A 723 23.88 -13.08 -32.89
CA MET A 723 24.13 -12.19 -34.02
C MET A 723 23.06 -12.40 -35.10
N ASP A 724 22.20 -11.40 -35.30
CA ASP A 724 21.19 -11.40 -36.36
C ASP A 724 21.86 -11.16 -37.72
N ASN A 725 21.19 -11.51 -38.83
CA ASN A 725 21.63 -11.22 -40.19
C ASN A 725 21.81 -9.73 -40.46
N ASP A 726 21.17 -8.85 -39.64
CA ASP A 726 21.31 -7.39 -39.72
C ASP A 726 22.41 -6.84 -38.80
N THR A 727 23.45 -7.63 -38.52
CA THR A 727 24.55 -7.19 -37.67
C THR A 727 25.26 -6.00 -38.28
N ILE A 728 25.23 -4.86 -37.58
CA ILE A 728 25.92 -3.64 -37.98
C ILE A 728 27.41 -3.71 -37.63
N SER A 729 28.21 -3.00 -38.36
CA SER A 729 29.66 -2.94 -38.21
C SER A 729 30.16 -1.50 -38.14
N ILE A 730 31.41 -1.29 -37.77
CA ILE A 730 32.14 -0.02 -37.99
C ILE A 730 33.38 -0.28 -38.81
N LYS A 731 33.78 0.73 -39.59
CA LYS A 731 34.99 0.71 -40.40
C LYS A 731 36.21 0.94 -39.50
N GLU A 732 37.38 0.58 -39.99
CA GLU A 732 38.63 0.68 -39.24
C GLU A 732 39.02 2.13 -38.92
N ASP A 733 38.72 3.06 -39.78
CA ASP A 733 38.92 4.50 -39.61
C ASP A 733 38.07 5.15 -38.53
N GLN A 734 37.04 4.46 -38.08
CA GLN A 734 36.15 4.89 -36.96
C GLN A 734 36.60 4.36 -35.60
N VAL A 735 37.66 3.56 -35.56
CA VAL A 735 38.22 2.99 -34.33
C VAL A 735 39.24 3.98 -33.75
N ASP A 736 38.87 4.62 -32.67
CA ASP A 736 39.71 5.56 -31.94
C ASP A 736 40.56 4.89 -30.84
N ASN A 737 41.46 5.68 -30.24
CA ASN A 737 42.36 5.23 -29.17
C ASN A 737 41.65 4.62 -27.99
N PHE A 738 40.41 5.04 -27.71
CA PHE A 738 39.64 4.47 -26.62
C PHE A 738 39.13 3.06 -26.94
N ILE A 739 38.63 2.84 -28.15
CA ILE A 739 38.24 1.52 -28.63
C ILE A 739 39.47 0.60 -28.66
N LEU A 740 40.60 1.06 -29.15
CA LEU A 740 41.86 0.32 -29.10
C LEU A 740 42.31 -0.02 -27.69
N SER A 741 42.11 0.90 -26.74
CA SER A 741 42.50 0.70 -25.34
C SER A 741 41.78 -0.47 -24.65
N TYR A 742 40.52 -0.75 -25.02
CA TYR A 742 39.85 -1.92 -24.49
C TYR A 742 40.01 -3.17 -25.35
N LEU A 743 40.10 -3.03 -26.68
CA LEU A 743 40.34 -4.17 -27.59
C LEU A 743 41.69 -4.86 -27.34
N SER A 744 42.68 -4.12 -26.86
CA SER A 744 44.01 -4.65 -26.49
C SER A 744 43.99 -5.50 -25.19
N LYS A 745 42.94 -5.40 -24.38
CA LYS A 745 42.83 -6.16 -23.11
C LYS A 745 42.34 -7.57 -23.35
N LYS A 746 42.87 -8.51 -22.57
CA LYS A 746 42.40 -9.90 -22.54
C LYS A 746 41.25 -10.04 -21.55
N ASN A 747 40.42 -11.08 -21.73
CA ASN A 747 39.34 -11.44 -20.79
C ASN A 747 38.34 -10.32 -20.53
N LEU A 748 37.82 -9.74 -21.60
CA LEU A 748 36.72 -8.78 -21.53
C LEU A 748 35.38 -9.48 -21.54
N TYR A 749 34.49 -9.01 -20.70
CA TYR A 749 33.11 -9.48 -20.60
C TYR A 749 32.15 -8.32 -20.85
N ILE A 750 30.95 -8.63 -21.31
CA ILE A 750 29.89 -7.65 -21.54
C ILE A 750 28.59 -8.07 -20.87
N THR A 751 27.84 -7.08 -20.47
CA THR A 751 26.51 -7.22 -19.89
C THR A 751 25.58 -6.15 -20.49
N PRO A 752 24.28 -6.40 -20.65
CA PRO A 752 23.34 -5.33 -20.97
C PRO A 752 23.44 -4.22 -19.93
N ASN A 753 23.54 -2.97 -20.39
CA ASN A 753 23.70 -1.86 -19.46
C ASN A 753 22.40 -1.53 -18.69
N LEU A 754 21.27 -1.57 -19.39
CA LEU A 754 19.93 -1.40 -18.82
C LEU A 754 19.25 -2.76 -18.85
N THR A 755 19.20 -3.48 -17.72
CA THR A 755 18.59 -4.80 -17.71
C THR A 755 18.01 -5.15 -16.37
N TYR A 756 16.83 -5.75 -16.41
CA TYR A 756 16.24 -6.44 -15.28
C TYR A 756 16.93 -7.78 -14.99
N TYR A 757 17.51 -8.37 -16.03
CA TYR A 757 18.16 -9.68 -16.01
C TYR A 757 19.64 -9.52 -16.32
N PRO A 758 20.49 -9.26 -15.31
CA PRO A 758 21.92 -9.19 -15.51
C PRO A 758 22.43 -10.54 -16.01
N ARG A 759 23.32 -10.50 -16.99
CA ARG A 759 23.96 -11.66 -17.59
C ARG A 759 25.30 -11.25 -18.16
N ILE A 760 26.24 -12.18 -18.22
CA ILE A 760 27.59 -11.91 -18.69
C ILE A 760 27.94 -12.86 -19.83
N VAL A 761 28.56 -12.31 -20.85
CA VAL A 761 29.19 -13.09 -21.92
C VAL A 761 30.59 -12.55 -22.22
N HIS A 762 31.45 -13.39 -22.72
CA HIS A 762 32.80 -12.98 -23.17
C HIS A 762 32.68 -12.11 -24.43
N LEU A 763 33.42 -11.01 -24.51
CA LEU A 763 33.47 -10.16 -25.71
C LEU A 763 34.24 -10.87 -26.81
N PRO A 764 33.65 -11.20 -27.95
CA PRO A 764 34.36 -11.86 -29.04
C PRO A 764 35.43 -10.96 -29.67
N LYS A 765 36.43 -11.58 -30.32
CA LYS A 765 37.41 -10.85 -31.11
C LYS A 765 36.74 -10.09 -32.24
N ASN A 766 37.36 -8.98 -32.67
CA ASN A 766 36.86 -8.14 -33.72
C ASN A 766 35.44 -7.61 -33.53
N THR A 767 35.06 -7.36 -32.27
CA THR A 767 33.77 -6.77 -31.89
C THR A 767 33.95 -5.53 -31.04
N VAL A 768 33.07 -4.57 -31.20
CA VAL A 768 32.95 -3.36 -30.39
C VAL A 768 31.56 -3.29 -29.76
N VAL A 769 31.38 -2.44 -28.75
CA VAL A 769 30.14 -2.36 -27.96
C VAL A 769 29.64 -0.93 -27.99
N ASP A 770 28.34 -0.74 -28.25
CA ASP A 770 27.73 0.57 -28.12
C ASP A 770 27.28 0.88 -26.68
N GLY A 771 26.80 2.09 -26.42
CA GLY A 771 26.40 2.55 -25.13
C GLY A 771 25.22 1.78 -24.47
N SER A 772 24.56 0.87 -25.22
CA SER A 772 23.49 0.02 -24.68
C SER A 772 24.00 -1.17 -23.88
N ALA A 773 25.28 -1.53 -24.02
CA ALA A 773 25.96 -2.58 -23.25
C ALA A 773 27.13 -1.98 -22.45
N ALA A 774 27.45 -2.63 -21.34
CA ALA A 774 28.58 -2.29 -20.48
C ALA A 774 29.69 -3.32 -20.64
N ILE A 775 30.93 -2.85 -20.73
CA ILE A 775 32.14 -3.67 -20.78
C ILE A 775 32.63 -3.87 -19.34
N LEU A 776 32.82 -5.13 -18.96
CA LEU A 776 33.32 -5.55 -17.66
C LEU A 776 34.71 -6.16 -17.81
N PHE A 777 35.64 -5.74 -16.98
CA PHE A 777 36.97 -6.34 -16.92
C PHE A 777 37.42 -6.55 -15.48
N LEU A 778 37.98 -7.71 -15.22
CA LEU A 778 38.48 -8.07 -13.90
C LEU A 778 39.68 -7.21 -13.51
N LYS A 779 39.72 -6.76 -12.27
CA LYS A 779 40.82 -5.98 -11.70
C LYS A 779 42.14 -6.77 -11.70
N ASN A 780 42.07 -8.10 -11.59
CA ASN A 780 43.23 -8.99 -11.59
C ASN A 780 43.59 -9.59 -12.96
N SER A 781 42.92 -9.18 -14.04
CA SER A 781 43.13 -9.64 -15.42
C SER A 781 43.02 -11.16 -15.68
N LYS A 782 42.58 -11.97 -14.70
CA LYS A 782 42.34 -13.40 -14.87
C LYS A 782 41.08 -13.69 -15.66
N ALA A 783 41.04 -14.86 -16.32
CA ALA A 783 39.80 -15.30 -17.00
C ALA A 783 38.81 -15.85 -15.97
N LEU A 784 37.52 -15.64 -16.23
CA LEU A 784 36.45 -16.25 -15.44
C LEU A 784 36.43 -17.76 -15.67
N LYS A 785 36.22 -18.51 -14.61
CA LYS A 785 35.95 -19.95 -14.70
C LYS A 785 34.53 -20.19 -15.16
N LYS A 786 34.27 -21.33 -15.82
CA LYS A 786 32.95 -21.65 -16.38
C LYS A 786 31.84 -21.51 -15.32
N TYR A 787 32.01 -22.07 -14.12
CA TYR A 787 31.01 -22.00 -13.05
C TYR A 787 30.71 -20.57 -12.58
N GLN A 788 31.65 -19.61 -12.73
CA GLN A 788 31.42 -18.19 -12.43
C GLN A 788 30.56 -17.53 -13.50
N ILE A 789 30.80 -17.86 -14.77
CA ILE A 789 29.97 -17.39 -15.90
C ILE A 789 28.54 -17.97 -15.76
N ASP A 790 28.43 -19.26 -15.45
CA ASP A 790 27.16 -19.94 -15.25
C ASP A 790 26.36 -19.29 -14.10
N PHE A 791 27.05 -18.90 -13.01
CA PHE A 791 26.41 -18.18 -11.90
C PHE A 791 25.84 -16.84 -12.34
N PHE A 792 26.58 -16.01 -13.07
CA PHE A 792 26.08 -14.72 -13.57
C PHE A 792 24.89 -14.85 -14.53
N ASN A 793 24.73 -16.00 -15.16
CA ASN A 793 23.63 -16.32 -16.06
C ASN A 793 22.52 -17.14 -15.39
N SER A 794 22.58 -17.31 -14.05
CA SER A 794 21.62 -18.09 -13.27
C SER A 794 20.52 -17.22 -12.66
N TYR A 795 19.43 -17.89 -12.27
CA TYR A 795 18.34 -17.24 -11.54
C TYR A 795 18.78 -16.78 -10.14
N GLU A 796 19.71 -17.50 -9.52
CA GLU A 796 20.28 -17.16 -8.23
C GLU A 796 20.97 -15.80 -8.25
N PHE A 797 21.78 -15.54 -9.28
CA PHE A 797 22.40 -14.23 -9.45
C PHE A 797 21.38 -13.16 -9.79
N PHE A 798 20.41 -13.47 -10.63
CA PHE A 798 19.31 -12.56 -10.92
C PHE A 798 18.62 -12.07 -9.66
N TYR A 799 18.19 -12.98 -8.79
CA TYR A 799 17.50 -12.60 -7.55
C TYR A 799 18.41 -11.86 -6.58
N PHE A 800 19.65 -12.34 -6.40
CA PHE A 800 20.68 -11.68 -5.61
C PHE A 800 20.88 -10.22 -6.05
N TYR A 801 21.04 -10.00 -7.35
CA TYR A 801 21.26 -8.68 -7.91
C TYR A 801 20.01 -7.79 -7.81
N ARG A 802 18.81 -8.33 -7.94
CA ARG A 802 17.55 -7.61 -7.71
C ARG A 802 17.46 -7.07 -6.29
N VAL A 803 17.82 -7.86 -5.29
CA VAL A 803 17.89 -7.41 -3.89
C VAL A 803 18.95 -6.32 -3.74
N ALA A 804 20.14 -6.50 -4.30
CA ALA A 804 21.22 -5.51 -4.30
C ALA A 804 20.83 -4.17 -4.95
N ARG A 805 19.89 -4.20 -5.90
CA ARG A 805 19.37 -3.02 -6.62
C ARG A 805 18.02 -2.54 -6.09
N ASN A 806 17.66 -2.91 -4.86
CA ASN A 806 16.41 -2.51 -4.21
C ASN A 806 15.18 -2.71 -5.10
N PHE A 807 15.18 -3.77 -5.93
CA PHE A 807 14.13 -4.06 -6.91
C PHE A 807 13.80 -2.88 -7.84
N SER A 808 14.75 -1.99 -8.08
CA SER A 808 14.58 -0.87 -9.00
C SER A 808 14.19 -1.32 -10.41
N THR A 809 13.39 -0.51 -11.09
CA THR A 809 12.88 -0.77 -12.44
C THR A 809 13.43 0.22 -13.48
N ARG A 810 13.89 1.39 -13.05
CA ARG A 810 14.37 2.47 -13.95
C ARG A 810 15.86 2.73 -13.85
N SER A 811 16.42 2.68 -12.65
CA SER A 811 17.84 2.97 -12.41
C SER A 811 18.69 1.69 -12.50
N LEU A 812 18.61 0.98 -13.61
CA LEU A 812 19.24 -0.33 -13.79
C LEU A 812 20.58 -0.29 -14.51
N ASN A 813 21.18 0.88 -14.66
CA ASN A 813 22.51 1.01 -15.23
C ASN A 813 23.54 0.24 -14.41
N VAL A 814 24.38 -0.51 -15.09
CA VAL A 814 25.60 -1.06 -14.51
C VAL A 814 26.67 0.04 -14.54
N ASP A 815 26.94 0.62 -13.39
CA ASP A 815 27.94 1.68 -13.19
C ASP A 815 29.01 1.27 -12.17
N SER A 816 29.91 2.19 -11.86
CA SER A 816 31.02 1.94 -10.93
C SER A 816 30.60 1.64 -9.47
N THR A 817 29.37 1.96 -9.08
CA THR A 817 28.80 1.60 -7.77
C THR A 817 28.17 0.22 -7.82
N THR A 818 27.33 -0.02 -8.80
CA THR A 818 26.52 -1.23 -8.90
C THR A 818 27.29 -2.44 -9.44
N VAL A 819 28.37 -2.24 -10.17
CA VAL A 819 29.30 -3.29 -10.58
C VAL A 819 29.97 -3.99 -9.38
N PHE A 820 29.98 -3.33 -8.23
CA PHE A 820 30.43 -3.95 -6.97
C PHE A 820 29.76 -5.30 -6.71
N TYR A 821 28.47 -5.43 -7.02
CA TYR A 821 27.68 -6.63 -6.80
C TYR A 821 27.89 -7.72 -7.86
N PHE A 822 28.64 -7.46 -8.93
CA PHE A 822 29.16 -8.48 -9.83
C PHE A 822 30.38 -9.15 -9.16
N GLY A 823 30.13 -9.86 -8.09
CA GLY A 823 31.17 -10.54 -7.34
C GLY A 823 31.46 -11.96 -7.86
N LEU A 824 32.63 -12.47 -7.61
CA LEU A 824 33.07 -13.80 -8.06
C LEU A 824 32.77 -14.87 -7.03
N LEU A 825 32.14 -15.97 -7.43
CA LEU A 825 32.05 -17.15 -6.59
C LEU A 825 33.44 -17.69 -6.26
N LYS A 826 33.70 -17.89 -4.97
CA LYS A 826 34.96 -18.48 -4.46
C LYS A 826 35.11 -19.94 -4.91
N ASN A 827 34.04 -20.72 -4.80
CA ASN A 827 34.01 -22.14 -5.11
C ASN A 827 32.80 -22.48 -5.99
N LYS A 828 32.87 -23.61 -6.69
CA LYS A 828 31.72 -24.18 -7.42
C LYS A 828 30.61 -24.50 -6.40
N LEU A 829 29.45 -23.90 -6.56
CA LEU A 829 28.27 -24.19 -5.73
C LEU A 829 27.47 -25.35 -6.35
N THR A 830 26.99 -26.25 -5.52
CA THR A 830 25.79 -27.02 -5.82
C THR A 830 24.63 -26.05 -5.73
N LEU A 831 24.05 -25.71 -6.86
CA LEU A 831 22.93 -24.79 -6.94
C LEU A 831 21.70 -25.49 -6.29
N ASN A 832 21.40 -25.14 -5.05
CA ASN A 832 20.23 -25.62 -4.37
C ASN A 832 19.03 -24.79 -4.84
N SER A 833 17.91 -25.50 -5.10
CA SER A 833 16.66 -24.85 -5.51
C SER A 833 16.21 -23.81 -4.46
N MET A 834 15.78 -22.65 -4.94
CA MET A 834 15.21 -21.58 -4.11
C MET A 834 14.05 -22.06 -3.22
N PRO A 835 13.85 -21.53 -2.02
CA PRO A 835 12.64 -21.70 -1.26
C PRO A 835 11.41 -21.28 -2.09
N ARG A 836 10.36 -22.09 -2.10
CA ARG A 836 9.12 -21.84 -2.87
C ARG A 836 8.43 -20.51 -2.55
N GLU A 837 8.62 -20.00 -1.34
CA GLU A 837 8.07 -18.71 -0.87
C GLU A 837 8.57 -17.49 -1.65
N ASN A 838 9.75 -17.55 -2.24
CA ASN A 838 10.33 -16.44 -2.99
C ASN A 838 9.98 -16.45 -4.50
N ARG A 839 9.46 -17.56 -5.02
CA ARG A 839 9.08 -17.65 -6.45
C ARG A 839 7.79 -16.93 -6.76
N SER A 840 6.79 -17.00 -5.89
CA SER A 840 5.45 -16.43 -6.12
C SER A 840 5.43 -14.89 -6.13
N SER A 841 6.24 -14.23 -5.30
CA SER A 841 6.30 -12.75 -5.25
C SER A 841 6.96 -12.10 -6.47
N LEU A 842 7.78 -12.85 -7.19
CA LEU A 842 8.50 -12.36 -8.38
C LEU A 842 7.70 -12.55 -9.69
N ILE A 843 6.86 -13.58 -9.74
CA ILE A 843 5.98 -13.85 -10.89
C ILE A 843 4.93 -12.76 -11.04
N MET A 844 4.47 -12.15 -9.94
CA MET A 844 3.49 -11.05 -9.98
C MET A 844 4.04 -9.73 -10.57
N GLN A 845 5.37 -9.57 -10.68
CA GLN A 845 5.97 -8.34 -11.23
C GLN A 845 6.35 -8.39 -12.71
N SER A 846 6.30 -9.57 -13.32
CA SER A 846 6.71 -9.74 -14.72
C SER A 846 5.51 -10.11 -15.60
N SER A 847 4.88 -9.08 -16.16
CA SER A 847 3.93 -9.21 -17.27
C SER A 847 4.65 -9.42 -18.61
N HIS A 848 5.61 -10.35 -18.71
CA HIS A 848 6.29 -10.62 -19.97
C HIS A 848 6.53 -12.10 -20.20
N GLN A 849 6.22 -12.53 -21.42
CA GLN A 849 6.35 -13.85 -21.99
C GLN A 849 7.72 -14.55 -21.80
N ASP A 850 8.77 -13.80 -21.40
CA ASP A 850 10.14 -14.30 -21.30
C ASP A 850 10.42 -15.26 -20.11
N ILE A 851 9.49 -15.35 -19.14
CA ILE A 851 9.67 -16.27 -17.99
C ILE A 851 9.34 -17.72 -18.39
N PHE A 852 8.49 -17.92 -19.38
CA PHE A 852 8.10 -19.27 -19.82
C PHE A 852 9.22 -20.05 -20.50
N GLU A 853 10.18 -19.37 -21.15
CA GLU A 853 11.30 -20.03 -21.82
C GLU A 853 12.40 -20.51 -20.85
N LEU A 854 12.49 -19.95 -19.65
CA LEU A 854 13.47 -20.37 -18.62
C LEU A 854 13.06 -21.64 -17.88
N HIS A 855 11.81 -22.08 -17.96
CA HIS A 855 11.32 -23.31 -17.35
C HIS A 855 11.36 -24.55 -18.25
N GLN A 856 11.66 -24.39 -19.55
CA GLN A 856 11.76 -25.49 -20.50
C GLN A 856 13.21 -25.89 -20.87
N LYS A 857 14.20 -25.25 -20.30
CA LYS A 857 15.61 -25.65 -20.39
C LYS A 857 16.14 -25.84 -18.95
#